data_8a15b49cfdb8ae956f42726ab8210f56
#
_entry.id   8a15b49cfdb8ae956f42726ab8210f56
#
_cell.length_a   1.000
_cell.length_b   1.000
_cell.length_c   1.000
_cell.angle_alpha   90.00
_cell.angle_beta   90.00
_cell.angle_gamma   90.00
#
_symmetry.space_group_name_H-M   'P 1'
#
loop_
_entity.id
_entity.type
_entity.pdbx_description
1 polymer ?
#
loop_
_entity_poly.entity_id
_entity_poly.type
_entity_poly.pdbx_seq_one_letter_code
_entity_poly.pdbx_strand_id
1 'polypeptide(L)'
;MVSLSSLGRRHSSVIQMTLVALFVSATKLAGVLVTVTVAANAFSYNRFRKKFLHPFRSPIDESSDILAAFNVNPTTDGENEFFFGLATAPAHVEDRLNDAWLQFAEESPCDKSESPEHLQPADALMGSATADGGSQQASLSNKEGNRTVKKKKPLKIAMEAMVRGFEKYIEEEEPAPNDECHHNVAAWHNVPNPEERLRFWSDPDTELKLAKDTGVRVFRMGIDWTRIMPVEPINGLKEAVNYAALERYQRIINRVHLYGMKVMLTLFHHSLPPWAGEYGGWKLEKTVDYFLDFTRLVFDRVSDMVDYWVTFNEPHVFVTLTYCAGAWPGGNPDMLEVATSALPTGVFKQAMHWIAIAHSKAYDYIHAQSSASSNPIVGVAHHVSFMRPYGLFDVAAVTVANSLTLFPLVDSISDKLDFIGINYYGQEVICGAGLKLVETDEYSESGRGVYPDGLYRMLLQFHERYKHLNVPFIITENGVSDETDLIRRPYLLEHLLAVYAAMIKGVPVLGYMFWTISDNWEWADGYGPKFGLVAVDRANNLARIPRPSYHLFSKVVTTGKITRQERTRAWNELYRAAREKKSRSFYRAVNKHGLMYAGGLDEPIQRPYVERDWRFGHYEMEGLQDPLSCLLRFLLRPFSIKRKVKHQTDDAELVLQPLELSLE
;
A
#
# COMPACT_ATOMS: atom_id res chain seq x y z
N MET A 1 0.03 -74.91 31.39
CA MET A 1 -0.29 -73.49 31.65
C MET A 1 0.87 -72.63 31.08
N VAL A 2 0.74 -72.25 29.83
CA VAL A 2 1.68 -71.29 29.23
C VAL A 2 1.16 -69.90 29.60
N SER A 3 2.04 -69.16 30.28
CA SER A 3 1.70 -67.89 30.95
C SER A 3 1.26 -66.82 29.97
N LEU A 4 0.06 -66.32 30.11
CA LEU A 4 -0.52 -65.17 29.43
C LEU A 4 0.34 -63.86 29.56
N SER A 5 1.35 -63.84 30.43
CA SER A 5 2.24 -62.69 30.66
C SER A 5 3.32 -62.50 29.61
N SER A 6 3.61 -63.51 28.80
CA SER A 6 4.63 -63.44 27.72
C SER A 6 4.05 -62.90 26.41
N LEU A 7 2.77 -63.06 26.14
CA LEU A 7 2.08 -62.50 24.96
C LEU A 7 1.85 -60.99 25.09
N GLY A 8 1.50 -60.46 26.28
CA GLY A 8 1.29 -59.03 26.49
C GLY A 8 2.56 -58.20 26.33
N ARG A 9 3.74 -58.75 26.73
CA ARG A 9 5.01 -58.06 26.57
C ARG A 9 5.51 -58.02 25.10
N ARG A 10 5.23 -59.04 24.32
CA ARG A 10 5.59 -59.06 22.88
C ARG A 10 4.73 -58.07 22.09
N HIS A 11 3.46 -57.98 22.35
CA HIS A 11 2.57 -56.97 21.70
C HIS A 11 2.94 -55.54 22.07
N SER A 12 3.31 -55.24 23.32
CA SER A 12 3.78 -53.94 23.74
C SER A 12 5.07 -53.52 23.06
N SER A 13 6.01 -54.44 22.88
CA SER A 13 7.28 -54.13 22.20
C SER A 13 7.14 -53.92 20.69
N VAL A 14 6.25 -54.67 20.03
CA VAL A 14 5.92 -54.46 18.61
C VAL A 14 5.26 -53.11 18.37
N ILE A 15 4.32 -52.73 19.21
CA ILE A 15 3.66 -51.43 19.14
C ILE A 15 4.66 -50.27 19.36
N GLN A 16 5.56 -50.41 20.34
CA GLN A 16 6.63 -49.43 20.56
C GLN A 16 7.58 -49.30 19.38
N MET A 17 8.03 -50.41 18.80
CA MET A 17 8.89 -50.42 17.61
C MET A 17 8.18 -49.79 16.40
N THR A 18 6.89 -50.05 16.21
CA THR A 18 6.09 -49.47 15.13
C THR A 18 5.96 -47.96 15.31
N LEU A 19 5.69 -47.48 16.53
CA LEU A 19 5.63 -46.05 16.83
C LEU A 19 6.97 -45.33 16.63
N VAL A 20 8.07 -45.93 17.03
CA VAL A 20 9.41 -45.39 16.79
C VAL A 20 9.73 -45.36 15.29
N ALA A 21 9.38 -46.40 14.53
CA ALA A 21 9.54 -46.41 13.08
C ALA A 21 8.72 -45.35 12.37
N LEU A 22 7.46 -45.13 12.79
CA LEU A 22 6.60 -44.05 12.29
C LEU A 22 7.17 -42.68 12.63
N PHE A 23 7.66 -42.48 13.85
CA PHE A 23 8.29 -41.22 14.27
C PHE A 23 9.56 -40.92 13.46
N VAL A 24 10.43 -41.91 13.29
CA VAL A 24 11.65 -41.76 12.46
C VAL A 24 11.31 -41.50 11.00
N SER A 25 10.26 -42.14 10.47
CA SER A 25 9.80 -41.89 9.10
C SER A 25 9.21 -40.51 8.94
N ALA A 26 8.40 -40.02 9.90
CA ALA A 26 7.86 -38.67 9.91
C ALA A 26 8.95 -37.61 10.02
N THR A 27 9.97 -37.83 10.85
CA THR A 27 11.13 -36.92 10.99
C THR A 27 11.96 -36.85 9.70
N LYS A 28 12.17 -38.02 9.04
CA LYS A 28 12.86 -38.04 7.74
C LYS A 28 12.04 -37.30 6.67
N LEU A 29 10.74 -37.52 6.60
CA LEU A 29 9.85 -36.84 5.67
C LEU A 29 9.86 -35.33 5.91
N ALA A 30 9.78 -34.89 7.17
CA ALA A 30 9.89 -33.49 7.55
C ALA A 30 11.24 -32.90 7.12
N GLY A 31 12.36 -33.64 7.36
CA GLY A 31 13.69 -33.23 6.92
C GLY A 31 13.81 -33.09 5.39
N VAL A 32 13.21 -34.00 4.63
CA VAL A 32 13.15 -33.92 3.16
C VAL A 32 12.33 -32.72 2.71
N LEU A 33 11.16 -32.51 3.29
CA LEU A 33 10.29 -31.35 2.97
C LEU A 33 11.01 -30.04 3.23
N VAL A 34 11.65 -29.88 4.39
CA VAL A 34 12.44 -28.68 4.72
C VAL A 34 13.56 -28.48 3.70
N THR A 35 14.32 -29.54 3.38
CA THR A 35 15.42 -29.45 2.41
C THR A 35 14.93 -29.04 1.02
N VAL A 36 13.83 -29.62 0.54
CA VAL A 36 13.21 -29.28 -0.75
C VAL A 36 12.72 -27.83 -0.75
N THR A 37 12.09 -27.41 0.34
CA THR A 37 11.61 -26.01 0.48
C THR A 37 12.77 -25.02 0.46
N VAL A 38 13.82 -25.29 1.22
CA VAL A 38 15.04 -24.44 1.22
C VAL A 38 15.68 -24.38 -0.16
N ALA A 39 15.82 -25.52 -0.83
CA ALA A 39 16.39 -25.59 -2.17
C ALA A 39 15.53 -24.83 -3.20
N ALA A 40 14.21 -25.00 -3.16
CA ALA A 40 13.27 -24.29 -4.03
C ALA A 40 13.31 -22.76 -3.79
N ASN A 41 13.33 -22.34 -2.54
CA ASN A 41 13.44 -20.93 -2.18
C ASN A 41 14.81 -20.35 -2.58
N ALA A 42 15.90 -21.08 -2.40
CA ALA A 42 17.24 -20.67 -2.84
C ALA A 42 17.32 -20.54 -4.36
N PHE A 43 16.69 -21.45 -5.10
CA PHE A 43 16.59 -21.39 -6.56
C PHE A 43 15.75 -20.18 -7.00
N SER A 44 14.59 -19.99 -6.41
CA SER A 44 13.69 -18.85 -6.68
C SER A 44 14.38 -17.54 -6.36
N TYR A 45 15.07 -17.46 -5.21
CA TYR A 45 15.86 -16.30 -4.83
C TYR A 45 16.99 -16.01 -5.81
N ASN A 46 17.72 -17.03 -6.26
CA ASN A 46 18.78 -16.84 -7.24
C ASN A 46 18.23 -16.33 -8.59
N ARG A 47 17.04 -16.81 -8.99
CA ARG A 47 16.32 -16.30 -10.17
C ARG A 47 15.88 -14.86 -9.99
N PHE A 48 15.31 -14.53 -8.84
CA PHE A 48 14.94 -13.17 -8.46
C PHE A 48 16.16 -12.26 -8.45
N ARG A 49 17.25 -12.68 -7.80
CA ARG A 49 18.53 -11.98 -7.77
C ARG A 49 19.08 -11.70 -9.16
N LYS A 50 19.09 -12.66 -10.05
CA LYS A 50 19.54 -12.46 -11.44
C LYS A 50 18.70 -11.43 -12.19
N LYS A 51 17.43 -11.36 -11.90
CA LYS A 51 16.50 -10.42 -12.56
C LYS A 51 16.63 -8.99 -12.01
N PHE A 52 16.87 -8.83 -10.70
CA PHE A 52 16.75 -7.55 -10.01
C PHE A 52 18.03 -7.02 -9.36
N LEU A 53 19.11 -7.82 -9.28
CA LEU A 53 20.35 -7.44 -8.58
C LEU A 53 21.49 -7.01 -9.48
N HIS A 54 21.31 -6.93 -10.78
CA HIS A 54 22.28 -6.16 -11.55
C HIS A 54 21.99 -4.70 -11.30
N PRO A 55 23.02 -3.90 -10.90
CA PRO A 55 22.83 -2.47 -10.79
C PRO A 55 22.26 -1.99 -12.12
N PHE A 56 21.06 -1.45 -12.07
CA PHE A 56 20.48 -0.81 -13.24
C PHE A 56 21.36 0.40 -13.50
N ARG A 57 22.16 0.33 -14.52
CA ARG A 57 22.82 1.54 -15.01
C ARG A 57 21.71 2.43 -15.55
N SER A 58 21.38 3.46 -14.77
CA SER A 58 20.54 4.53 -15.24
C SER A 58 21.13 5.03 -16.57
N PRO A 59 20.34 5.20 -17.62
CA PRO A 59 20.81 5.78 -18.86
C PRO A 59 21.08 7.30 -18.74
N ILE A 60 20.90 7.87 -17.55
CA ILE A 60 21.11 9.30 -17.29
C ILE A 60 22.60 9.58 -17.20
N ASP A 61 23.05 10.61 -17.93
CA ASP A 61 24.41 11.13 -17.82
C ASP A 61 24.51 12.00 -16.56
N GLU A 62 25.07 11.44 -15.49
CA GLU A 62 25.26 12.12 -14.22
C GLU A 62 26.31 13.24 -14.27
N SER A 63 27.12 13.30 -15.33
CA SER A 63 28.10 14.37 -15.52
C SER A 63 27.51 15.66 -16.13
N SER A 64 26.32 15.54 -16.74
CA SER A 64 25.59 16.65 -17.34
C SER A 64 25.04 17.62 -16.29
N ASP A 65 24.97 18.89 -16.59
CA ASP A 65 24.29 19.89 -15.75
C ASP A 65 22.78 19.74 -15.79
N ILE A 66 22.23 19.22 -16.89
CA ILE A 66 20.82 18.87 -17.04
C ILE A 66 20.70 17.35 -17.04
N LEU A 67 20.09 16.79 -15.99
CA LEU A 67 19.94 15.36 -15.80
C LEU A 67 18.68 14.79 -16.51
N ALA A 68 17.66 15.62 -16.65
CA ALA A 68 16.45 15.29 -17.41
C ALA A 68 15.90 16.52 -18.11
N ALA A 69 15.29 16.29 -19.28
CA ALA A 69 14.60 17.31 -20.06
C ALA A 69 13.32 16.72 -20.66
N PHE A 70 12.20 16.93 -19.98
CA PHE A 70 10.88 16.55 -20.46
C PHE A 70 10.39 17.54 -21.51
N ASN A 71 9.79 17.02 -22.60
CA ASN A 71 9.18 17.90 -23.61
C ASN A 71 7.82 18.39 -23.13
N VAL A 72 7.79 19.54 -22.47
CA VAL A 72 6.57 20.14 -21.91
C VAL A 72 5.98 21.26 -22.80
N ASN A 73 6.62 21.58 -23.93
CA ASN A 73 6.13 22.58 -24.87
C ASN A 73 5.33 21.90 -25.98
N PRO A 74 4.14 22.39 -26.32
CA PRO A 74 3.40 21.85 -27.45
C PRO A 74 4.24 22.03 -28.72
N THR A 75 4.58 20.92 -29.35
CA THR A 75 5.10 20.95 -30.73
C THR A 75 3.98 21.25 -31.68
N THR A 76 4.26 21.90 -32.78
CA THR A 76 3.27 22.21 -33.84
C THR A 76 2.56 20.97 -34.36
N ASP A 77 3.11 19.80 -34.13
CA ASP A 77 2.60 18.51 -34.63
C ASP A 77 1.87 17.68 -33.58
N GLY A 78 1.78 18.18 -32.30
CA GLY A 78 1.02 17.51 -31.22
C GLY A 78 1.58 16.17 -30.75
N GLU A 79 2.64 15.66 -31.38
CA GLU A 79 3.23 14.37 -31.06
C GLU A 79 4.25 14.49 -29.91
N ASN A 80 4.11 13.61 -28.92
CA ASN A 80 5.05 13.38 -27.80
C ASN A 80 5.18 14.49 -26.74
N GLU A 81 4.13 15.23 -26.48
CA GLU A 81 4.12 16.17 -25.35
C GLU A 81 3.99 15.43 -24.01
N PHE A 82 4.96 15.64 -23.10
CA PHE A 82 4.88 15.15 -21.74
C PHE A 82 4.12 16.15 -20.85
N PHE A 83 3.12 15.69 -20.11
CA PHE A 83 2.39 16.54 -19.18
C PHE A 83 2.73 16.27 -17.72
N PHE A 84 2.71 17.32 -16.92
CA PHE A 84 2.68 17.24 -15.47
C PHE A 84 1.27 17.52 -14.95
N GLY A 85 0.90 16.87 -13.85
CA GLY A 85 -0.39 17.04 -13.20
C GLY A 85 -0.33 16.87 -11.70
N LEU A 86 -1.48 17.08 -11.08
CA LEU A 86 -1.72 16.88 -9.66
C LEU A 86 -2.94 15.97 -9.49
N ALA A 87 -2.87 15.04 -8.54
CA ALA A 87 -3.94 14.09 -8.26
C ALA A 87 -4.61 14.38 -6.92
N THR A 88 -5.94 14.24 -6.89
CA THR A 88 -6.78 14.32 -5.69
C THR A 88 -7.84 13.23 -5.72
N ALA A 89 -8.54 13.01 -4.60
CA ALA A 89 -9.71 12.14 -4.51
C ALA A 89 -10.80 12.79 -3.67
N PRO A 90 -12.10 12.58 -3.98
CA PRO A 90 -13.21 13.24 -3.29
C PRO A 90 -13.17 13.04 -1.77
N ALA A 91 -12.97 11.81 -1.31
CA ALA A 91 -12.91 11.49 0.11
C ALA A 91 -11.82 12.26 0.86
N HIS A 92 -10.75 12.69 0.20
CA HIS A 92 -9.65 13.45 0.82
C HIS A 92 -9.91 14.96 0.91
N VAL A 93 -10.67 15.52 -0.05
CA VAL A 93 -10.70 16.97 -0.25
C VAL A 93 -12.07 17.59 -0.13
N GLU A 94 -13.17 16.83 -0.36
CA GLU A 94 -14.53 17.39 -0.40
C GLU A 94 -15.18 17.46 0.97
N ASP A 95 -15.59 18.65 1.36
CA ASP A 95 -16.46 18.87 2.50
C ASP A 95 -17.91 18.42 2.24
N ARG A 96 -18.69 18.28 3.30
CA ARG A 96 -20.13 17.92 3.27
C ARG A 96 -20.37 16.59 2.53
N LEU A 97 -19.48 15.66 2.67
CA LEU A 97 -19.57 14.32 2.09
C LEU A 97 -19.77 13.31 3.20
N ASN A 98 -20.98 12.73 3.26
CA ASN A 98 -21.31 11.64 4.18
C ASN A 98 -21.03 10.30 3.46
N ASP A 99 -19.77 9.98 3.28
CA ASP A 99 -19.30 8.77 2.65
C ASP A 99 -19.00 7.66 3.69
N ALA A 100 -18.70 6.48 3.21
CA ALA A 100 -18.36 5.34 4.05
C ALA A 100 -17.16 5.64 4.99
N TRP A 101 -16.27 6.52 4.59
CA TRP A 101 -15.10 6.87 5.37
C TRP A 101 -15.42 7.78 6.56
N LEU A 102 -16.31 8.75 6.37
CA LEU A 102 -16.79 9.58 7.50
C LEU A 102 -17.52 8.72 8.52
N GLN A 103 -18.42 7.84 8.03
CA GLN A 103 -19.15 6.91 8.91
C GLN A 103 -18.22 5.96 9.63
N PHE A 104 -17.22 5.40 8.94
CA PHE A 104 -16.19 4.54 9.54
C PHE A 104 -15.40 5.26 10.64
N ALA A 105 -15.06 6.54 10.45
CA ALA A 105 -14.38 7.33 11.47
C ALA A 105 -15.25 7.62 12.69
N GLU A 106 -16.56 7.87 12.50
CA GLU A 106 -17.52 8.12 13.58
C GLU A 106 -17.85 6.86 14.39
N GLU A 107 -17.85 5.69 13.75
CA GLU A 107 -18.10 4.39 14.39
C GLU A 107 -16.87 3.81 15.07
N SER A 108 -15.71 4.39 14.88
CA SER A 108 -14.44 3.89 15.44
C SER A 108 -14.41 3.99 16.96
N PRO A 109 -14.22 2.89 17.70
CA PRO A 109 -14.34 2.85 19.16
C PRO A 109 -13.13 3.42 19.91
N CYS A 110 -12.51 4.48 19.44
CA CYS A 110 -11.52 5.24 20.23
C CYS A 110 -12.16 6.08 21.34
N ASP A 111 -13.39 5.78 21.73
CA ASP A 111 -14.01 6.46 22.86
C ASP A 111 -13.37 5.96 24.16
N LYS A 112 -12.60 6.84 24.79
CA LYS A 112 -11.73 6.64 25.96
C LYS A 112 -12.47 6.25 27.25
N SER A 113 -13.74 5.90 27.18
CA SER A 113 -14.59 5.68 28.36
C SER A 113 -15.05 4.24 28.59
N GLU A 114 -14.79 3.30 27.70
CA GLU A 114 -15.15 1.91 27.97
C GLU A 114 -13.88 1.06 28.17
N SER A 115 -13.63 0.73 29.44
CA SER A 115 -12.68 -0.29 29.83
C SER A 115 -12.91 -1.61 29.07
N PRO A 116 -11.86 -2.43 28.87
CA PRO A 116 -11.90 -3.63 28.02
C PRO A 116 -12.63 -4.79 28.71
N GLU A 117 -13.88 -4.61 29.12
CA GLU A 117 -14.69 -5.70 29.73
C GLU A 117 -15.50 -6.52 28.72
N HIS A 118 -15.48 -6.21 27.42
CA HIS A 118 -16.33 -6.90 26.45
C HIS A 118 -15.65 -7.66 25.31
N LEU A 119 -14.34 -7.89 25.39
CA LEU A 119 -13.67 -8.87 24.55
C LEU A 119 -13.24 -10.08 25.38
N GLN A 120 -14.21 -10.80 25.94
CA GLN A 120 -13.97 -12.15 26.42
C GLN A 120 -14.09 -13.13 25.25
N PRO A 121 -13.13 -14.06 25.09
CA PRO A 121 -13.28 -15.17 24.15
C PRO A 121 -14.54 -15.98 24.49
N ALA A 122 -15.25 -16.44 23.49
CA ALA A 122 -16.47 -17.22 23.59
C ALA A 122 -16.24 -18.66 24.15
N ASP A 123 -15.77 -18.76 25.41
CA ASP A 123 -15.58 -20.06 26.10
C ASP A 123 -16.04 -20.06 27.57
N ALA A 124 -16.95 -19.18 27.95
CA ALA A 124 -17.57 -19.22 29.28
C ALA A 124 -19.08 -19.44 29.22
N LEU A 125 -19.49 -20.50 28.57
CA LEU A 125 -20.83 -21.09 28.79
C LEU A 125 -20.67 -22.38 29.59
N MET A 126 -20.59 -22.25 30.91
CA MET A 126 -21.15 -23.14 31.90
C MET A 126 -20.87 -22.67 33.33
N GLY A 127 -21.91 -22.34 34.06
CA GLY A 127 -21.94 -22.43 35.50
C GLY A 127 -22.04 -21.14 36.28
N SER A 128 -23.21 -20.52 36.27
CA SER A 128 -23.60 -19.56 37.31
C SER A 128 -23.98 -20.32 38.58
N ALA A 129 -23.44 -19.91 39.70
CA ALA A 129 -24.17 -20.03 40.99
C ALA A 129 -23.56 -18.99 41.97
N THR A 130 -24.43 -18.12 42.37
CA THR A 130 -24.41 -17.19 43.48
C THR A 130 -23.55 -17.61 44.68
N ALA A 131 -22.79 -16.68 45.24
CA ALA A 131 -22.33 -16.77 46.61
C ALA A 131 -22.24 -15.40 47.28
N ASP A 132 -23.00 -15.33 48.30
CA ASP A 132 -23.01 -14.31 49.35
C ASP A 132 -21.85 -14.54 50.34
N GLY A 133 -21.48 -13.49 51.10
CA GLY A 133 -20.28 -13.41 51.87
C GLY A 133 -20.20 -14.30 53.12
N GLY A 134 -19.02 -14.33 53.73
CA GLY A 134 -18.79 -14.78 55.09
C GLY A 134 -17.46 -15.45 55.34
N SER A 135 -16.61 -14.73 56.04
CA SER A 135 -15.41 -15.24 56.71
C SER A 135 -15.70 -16.37 57.67
N GLN A 136 -14.92 -17.44 57.70
CA GLN A 136 -14.37 -18.04 58.92
C GLN A 136 -13.40 -19.20 58.69
N GLN A 137 -12.45 -19.28 59.60
CA GLN A 137 -11.35 -20.25 59.72
C GLN A 137 -11.79 -21.68 60.01
N ALA A 138 -10.87 -22.56 59.68
CA ALA A 138 -10.45 -23.80 60.35
C ALA A 138 -11.01 -25.14 59.88
N SER A 139 -10.13 -25.94 59.63
CA SER A 139 -9.70 -27.25 60.17
C SER A 139 -9.60 -28.40 59.12
N LEU A 140 -8.47 -29.06 59.25
CA LEU A 140 -8.04 -30.27 58.59
C LEU A 140 -9.01 -31.47 58.76
N SER A 141 -9.31 -32.20 57.72
CA SER A 141 -9.46 -33.63 57.80
C SER A 141 -9.16 -34.34 56.47
N ASN A 142 -8.22 -35.27 56.55
CA ASN A 142 -7.86 -36.23 55.50
C ASN A 142 -9.07 -37.08 55.08
N LYS A 143 -9.27 -37.20 53.77
CA LYS A 143 -9.82 -38.43 53.17
C LYS A 143 -9.16 -38.70 51.83
N GLU A 144 -8.37 -39.79 51.81
CA GLU A 144 -7.89 -40.46 50.64
C GLU A 144 -9.04 -40.89 49.75
N GLY A 145 -9.09 -40.35 48.55
CA GLY A 145 -9.97 -40.77 47.48
C GLY A 145 -9.14 -41.14 46.24
N ASN A 146 -9.07 -42.42 45.97
CA ASN A 146 -8.37 -43.09 44.87
C ASN A 146 -8.82 -42.52 43.51
N ARG A 147 -8.06 -41.57 42.94
CA ARG A 147 -8.27 -41.08 41.57
C ARG A 147 -7.38 -41.87 40.63
N THR A 148 -7.98 -42.76 39.86
CA THR A 148 -7.36 -43.39 38.69
C THR A 148 -6.97 -42.36 37.67
N VAL A 149 -5.69 -42.05 37.57
CA VAL A 149 -5.13 -41.18 36.53
C VAL A 149 -5.23 -41.90 35.20
N LYS A 150 -6.19 -41.50 34.37
CA LYS A 150 -6.24 -41.91 32.96
C LYS A 150 -5.01 -41.31 32.25
N LYS A 151 -4.01 -42.15 31.87
CA LYS A 151 -2.86 -41.76 31.06
C LYS A 151 -3.36 -41.17 29.73
N LYS A 152 -3.20 -39.88 29.52
CA LYS A 152 -3.43 -39.19 28.24
C LYS A 152 -2.57 -39.84 27.15
N LYS A 153 -3.13 -40.03 25.95
CA LYS A 153 -2.40 -40.62 24.83
C LYS A 153 -1.26 -39.71 24.43
N PRO A 154 -0.03 -40.23 24.10
CA PRO A 154 1.14 -39.42 23.81
C PRO A 154 0.96 -38.40 22.69
N LEU A 155 0.13 -38.70 21.68
CA LEU A 155 -0.19 -37.79 20.58
C LEU A 155 -0.99 -36.56 21.05
N LYS A 156 -1.88 -36.75 22.05
CA LYS A 156 -2.67 -35.65 22.62
C LYS A 156 -1.79 -34.72 23.46
N ILE A 157 -0.80 -35.26 24.16
CA ILE A 157 0.19 -34.47 24.92
C ILE A 157 1.08 -33.67 23.96
N ALA A 158 1.51 -34.27 22.82
CA ALA A 158 2.30 -33.55 21.81
C ALA A 158 1.50 -32.44 21.11
N MET A 159 0.23 -32.69 20.77
CA MET A 159 -0.66 -31.65 20.22
C MET A 159 -0.95 -30.55 21.25
N GLU A 160 -1.24 -30.90 22.50
CA GLU A 160 -1.46 -29.92 23.58
C GLU A 160 -0.19 -29.10 23.88
N ALA A 161 1.00 -29.68 23.73
CA ALA A 161 2.27 -28.96 23.85
C ALA A 161 2.54 -28.05 22.66
N MET A 162 2.15 -28.48 21.45
CA MET A 162 2.30 -27.68 20.23
C MET A 162 1.30 -26.51 20.22
N VAL A 163 0.06 -26.74 20.63
CA VAL A 163 -0.95 -25.68 20.79
C VAL A 163 -0.53 -24.69 21.87
N ARG A 164 -0.08 -25.14 23.04
CA ARG A 164 0.46 -24.24 24.09
C ARG A 164 1.72 -23.50 23.66
N GLY A 165 2.58 -24.11 22.85
CA GLY A 165 3.73 -23.44 22.27
C GLY A 165 3.32 -22.34 21.31
N PHE A 166 2.23 -22.55 20.56
CA PHE A 166 1.66 -21.58 19.64
C PHE A 166 0.88 -20.48 20.38
N GLU A 167 0.08 -20.85 21.39
CA GLU A 167 -0.60 -19.92 22.30
C GLU A 167 0.42 -19.03 23.04
N LYS A 168 1.48 -19.63 23.58
CA LYS A 168 2.56 -18.88 24.22
C LYS A 168 3.31 -17.96 23.25
N TYR A 169 3.45 -18.33 21.99
CA TYR A 169 4.03 -17.48 20.95
C TYR A 169 3.12 -16.28 20.60
N ILE A 170 1.81 -16.47 20.68
CA ILE A 170 0.81 -15.40 20.49
C ILE A 170 0.70 -14.53 21.75
N GLU A 171 0.73 -15.13 22.97
CA GLU A 171 0.64 -14.40 24.25
C GLU A 171 1.92 -13.64 24.63
N GLU A 172 3.07 -13.96 24.03
CA GLU A 172 4.34 -13.25 24.26
C GLU A 172 4.48 -11.97 23.40
N GLU A 173 3.52 -11.62 22.56
CA GLU A 173 3.49 -10.31 21.91
C GLU A 173 3.00 -9.27 22.92
N GLU A 174 3.93 -8.57 23.57
CA GLU A 174 3.57 -7.33 24.26
C GLU A 174 2.93 -6.38 23.23
N PRO A 175 1.74 -5.81 23.51
CA PRO A 175 1.15 -4.83 22.63
C PRO A 175 2.15 -3.71 22.36
N ALA A 176 2.25 -3.28 21.10
CA ALA A 176 3.06 -2.13 20.77
C ALA A 176 2.55 -0.91 21.53
N PRO A 177 3.40 0.07 21.84
CA PRO A 177 2.93 1.34 22.40
C PRO A 177 1.82 1.89 21.51
N ASN A 178 0.66 2.17 22.06
CA ASN A 178 -0.57 2.62 21.36
C ASN A 178 -1.30 1.55 20.53
N ASP A 179 -1.21 0.27 20.91
CA ASP A 179 -1.90 -0.84 20.24
C ASP A 179 -3.44 -0.71 20.23
N GLU A 180 -3.98 0.12 21.11
CA GLU A 180 -5.43 0.28 21.30
C GLU A 180 -6.15 0.97 20.14
N CYS A 181 -5.43 1.60 19.19
CA CYS A 181 -6.00 2.38 18.09
C CYS A 181 -5.59 1.91 16.68
N HIS A 182 -5.04 0.72 16.50
CA HIS A 182 -4.53 0.28 15.19
C HIS A 182 -5.58 0.07 14.09
N HIS A 183 -6.83 -0.09 14.46
CA HIS A 183 -7.92 -0.36 13.53
C HIS A 183 -8.73 0.88 13.19
N ASN A 184 -8.40 2.02 13.77
CA ASN A 184 -9.17 3.24 13.69
C ASN A 184 -8.50 4.23 12.74
N VAL A 185 -9.27 5.20 12.26
CA VAL A 185 -8.75 6.37 11.55
C VAL A 185 -8.04 7.24 12.59
N ALA A 186 -6.78 6.90 12.87
CA ALA A 186 -5.96 7.61 13.84
C ALA A 186 -5.85 9.10 13.50
N ALA A 187 -5.52 9.94 14.43
CA ALA A 187 -5.43 11.38 14.26
C ALA A 187 -6.68 12.09 13.68
N TRP A 188 -7.80 11.36 13.51
CA TRP A 188 -9.05 11.94 13.02
C TRP A 188 -9.63 12.93 14.03
N HIS A 189 -9.80 12.50 15.28
CA HIS A 189 -10.42 13.29 16.34
C HIS A 189 -9.46 14.31 16.99
N ASN A 190 -8.18 14.26 16.68
CA ASN A 190 -7.21 15.28 17.12
C ASN A 190 -7.18 16.50 16.20
N VAL A 191 -8.07 16.56 15.20
CA VAL A 191 -8.14 17.61 14.20
C VAL A 191 -9.46 18.37 14.34
N PRO A 192 -9.45 19.69 14.45
CA PRO A 192 -10.70 20.46 14.49
C PRO A 192 -11.46 20.34 13.15
N ASN A 193 -12.77 20.09 13.24
CA ASN A 193 -13.68 19.98 12.10
C ASN A 193 -13.14 19.06 10.98
N PRO A 194 -12.87 17.77 11.28
CA PRO A 194 -12.28 16.85 10.30
C PRO A 194 -13.16 16.66 9.06
N GLU A 195 -14.48 16.82 9.17
CA GLU A 195 -15.46 16.74 8.11
C GLU A 195 -15.34 17.86 7.07
N GLU A 196 -14.66 18.95 7.38
CA GLU A 196 -14.40 20.03 6.41
C GLU A 196 -13.38 19.59 5.35
N ARG A 197 -12.59 18.61 5.62
CA ARG A 197 -11.51 18.13 4.73
C ARG A 197 -10.70 19.31 4.18
N LEU A 198 -10.77 19.62 2.89
CA LEU A 198 -10.17 20.83 2.31
C LEU A 198 -11.18 21.84 1.76
N ARG A 199 -12.46 21.62 2.00
CA ARG A 199 -13.60 22.41 1.46
C ARG A 199 -13.62 22.44 -0.08
N PHE A 200 -13.08 21.44 -0.76
CA PHE A 200 -13.04 21.45 -2.23
C PHE A 200 -14.44 21.43 -2.87
N TRP A 201 -15.43 20.86 -2.20
CA TRP A 201 -16.81 20.91 -2.68
C TRP A 201 -17.39 22.31 -2.63
N SER A 202 -17.21 23.05 -1.55
CA SER A 202 -17.73 24.41 -1.37
C SER A 202 -16.85 25.48 -2.01
N ASP A 203 -15.54 25.33 -1.94
CA ASP A 203 -14.53 26.25 -2.48
C ASP A 203 -13.40 25.51 -3.23
N PRO A 204 -13.65 25.08 -4.48
CA PRO A 204 -12.61 24.42 -5.29
C PRO A 204 -11.49 25.38 -5.72
N ASP A 205 -11.75 26.69 -5.74
CA ASP A 205 -10.82 27.67 -6.30
C ASP A 205 -9.52 27.78 -5.51
N THR A 206 -9.56 27.56 -4.21
CA THR A 206 -8.36 27.54 -3.36
C THR A 206 -7.34 26.51 -3.86
N GLU A 207 -7.76 25.26 -4.09
CA GLU A 207 -6.88 24.18 -4.57
C GLU A 207 -6.53 24.37 -6.07
N LEU A 208 -7.51 24.75 -6.89
CA LEU A 208 -7.31 24.93 -8.33
C LEU A 208 -6.34 26.06 -8.64
N LYS A 209 -6.36 27.14 -7.86
CA LYS A 209 -5.40 28.23 -8.00
C LYS A 209 -3.99 27.78 -7.67
N LEU A 210 -3.81 27.05 -6.56
CA LEU A 210 -2.52 26.48 -6.19
C LEU A 210 -2.00 25.53 -7.29
N ALA A 211 -2.88 24.68 -7.84
CA ALA A 211 -2.51 23.78 -8.93
C ALA A 211 -2.06 24.57 -10.17
N LYS A 212 -2.84 25.55 -10.62
CA LYS A 212 -2.49 26.43 -11.74
C LYS A 212 -1.13 27.11 -11.54
N ASP A 213 -0.88 27.65 -10.35
CA ASP A 213 0.34 28.39 -10.03
C ASP A 213 1.61 27.50 -10.09
N THR A 214 1.46 26.16 -10.02
CA THR A 214 2.57 25.24 -10.33
C THR A 214 2.87 25.10 -11.82
N GLY A 215 1.93 25.47 -12.69
CA GLY A 215 2.05 25.31 -14.14
C GLY A 215 1.60 23.95 -14.67
N VAL A 216 0.98 23.09 -13.87
CA VAL A 216 0.48 21.78 -14.30
C VAL A 216 -0.61 21.93 -15.35
N ARG A 217 -0.69 20.95 -16.26
CA ARG A 217 -1.63 20.94 -17.36
C ARG A 217 -2.82 20.01 -17.16
N VAL A 218 -2.70 19.04 -16.27
CA VAL A 218 -3.76 18.06 -15.98
C VAL A 218 -4.05 18.07 -14.49
N PHE A 219 -5.32 18.17 -14.14
CA PHE A 219 -5.80 18.03 -12.78
C PHE A 219 -6.65 16.76 -12.69
N ARG A 220 -6.20 15.81 -11.86
CA ARG A 220 -6.94 14.58 -11.61
C ARG A 220 -7.81 14.77 -10.38
N MET A 221 -9.11 14.62 -10.58
CA MET A 221 -10.13 14.64 -9.55
C MET A 221 -11.05 13.41 -9.67
N GLY A 222 -11.84 13.15 -8.66
CA GLY A 222 -12.88 12.13 -8.73
C GLY A 222 -14.27 12.73 -8.68
N ILE A 223 -15.25 11.86 -8.93
CA ILE A 223 -16.65 12.06 -8.59
C ILE A 223 -17.04 11.02 -7.57
N ASP A 224 -17.57 11.44 -6.43
CA ASP A 224 -17.98 10.52 -5.38
C ASP A 224 -19.32 9.86 -5.70
N TRP A 225 -19.32 8.53 -5.72
CA TRP A 225 -20.52 7.74 -6.05
C TRP A 225 -21.63 7.92 -5.01
N THR A 226 -21.30 7.99 -3.73
CA THR A 226 -22.28 8.22 -2.65
C THR A 226 -22.97 9.56 -2.81
N ARG A 227 -22.23 10.60 -3.22
CA ARG A 227 -22.79 11.93 -3.43
C ARG A 227 -23.77 11.99 -4.58
N ILE A 228 -23.52 11.22 -5.65
CA ILE A 228 -24.41 11.14 -6.83
C ILE A 228 -25.58 10.19 -6.56
N MET A 229 -25.35 9.07 -5.90
CA MET A 229 -26.36 8.05 -5.59
C MET A 229 -26.35 7.74 -4.08
N PRO A 230 -26.95 8.61 -3.25
CA PRO A 230 -26.92 8.48 -1.80
C PRO A 230 -27.75 7.30 -1.27
N VAL A 231 -28.63 6.72 -2.07
CA VAL A 231 -29.46 5.57 -1.72
C VAL A 231 -29.42 4.51 -2.83
N GLU A 232 -29.66 3.26 -2.47
CA GLU A 232 -29.74 2.16 -3.44
C GLU A 232 -30.91 2.38 -4.42
N PRO A 233 -30.71 2.27 -5.75
CA PRO A 233 -31.74 2.57 -6.74
C PRO A 233 -32.78 1.43 -6.92
N ILE A 234 -33.32 0.90 -5.83
CA ILE A 234 -34.29 -0.19 -5.85
C ILE A 234 -35.57 0.20 -6.60
N ASN A 235 -36.03 1.46 -6.43
CA ASN A 235 -37.22 2.00 -7.07
C ASN A 235 -36.91 2.73 -8.39
N GLY A 236 -35.69 2.60 -8.89
CA GLY A 236 -35.21 3.25 -10.12
C GLY A 236 -34.35 4.49 -9.85
N LEU A 237 -33.63 4.91 -10.87
CA LEU A 237 -32.62 5.97 -10.79
C LEU A 237 -33.21 7.35 -10.42
N LYS A 238 -34.44 7.64 -10.82
CA LYS A 238 -35.04 8.97 -10.60
C LYS A 238 -35.09 9.37 -9.12
N GLU A 239 -35.31 8.41 -8.23
CA GLU A 239 -35.41 8.64 -6.78
C GLU A 239 -34.05 8.53 -6.08
N ALA A 240 -33.10 7.80 -6.68
CA ALA A 240 -31.81 7.53 -6.08
C ALA A 240 -30.73 8.57 -6.43
N VAL A 241 -30.95 9.38 -7.48
CA VAL A 241 -29.91 10.27 -8.02
C VAL A 241 -30.03 11.69 -7.52
N ASN A 242 -28.92 12.23 -7.02
CA ASN A 242 -28.79 13.64 -6.67
C ASN A 242 -28.30 14.46 -7.89
N TYR A 243 -29.24 14.91 -8.70
CA TYR A 243 -28.95 15.71 -9.90
C TYR A 243 -28.28 17.04 -9.58
N ALA A 244 -28.55 17.64 -8.42
CA ALA A 244 -27.89 18.88 -8.01
C ALA A 244 -26.39 18.66 -7.75
N ALA A 245 -26.03 17.49 -7.26
CA ALA A 245 -24.62 17.11 -7.11
C ALA A 245 -23.93 16.94 -8.48
N LEU A 246 -24.58 16.30 -9.45
CA LEU A 246 -24.06 16.21 -10.82
C LEU A 246 -23.81 17.59 -11.44
N GLU A 247 -24.76 18.52 -11.28
CA GLU A 247 -24.58 19.90 -11.73
C GLU A 247 -23.43 20.61 -11.01
N ARG A 248 -23.24 20.35 -9.71
CA ARG A 248 -22.12 20.94 -8.98
C ARG A 248 -20.78 20.41 -9.48
N TYR A 249 -20.64 19.10 -9.73
CA TYR A 249 -19.44 18.55 -10.35
C TYR A 249 -19.18 19.12 -11.73
N GLN A 250 -20.18 19.28 -12.57
CA GLN A 250 -20.03 19.94 -13.85
C GLN A 250 -19.47 21.35 -13.71
N ARG A 251 -19.96 22.12 -12.71
CA ARG A 251 -19.44 23.47 -12.43
C ARG A 251 -17.99 23.42 -11.92
N ILE A 252 -17.60 22.43 -11.10
CA ILE A 252 -16.22 22.26 -10.64
C ILE A 252 -15.31 21.91 -11.81
N ILE A 253 -15.71 21.00 -12.70
CA ILE A 253 -14.96 20.66 -13.91
C ILE A 253 -14.76 21.89 -14.81
N ASN A 254 -15.80 22.69 -15.01
CA ASN A 254 -15.69 23.97 -15.72
C ASN A 254 -14.67 24.91 -15.06
N ARG A 255 -14.57 24.92 -13.71
CA ARG A 255 -13.57 25.74 -13.02
C ARG A 255 -12.15 25.24 -13.33
N VAL A 256 -11.92 23.92 -13.40
CA VAL A 256 -10.62 23.36 -13.81
C VAL A 256 -10.21 23.89 -15.19
N HIS A 257 -11.12 23.86 -16.16
CA HIS A 257 -10.88 24.41 -17.50
C HIS A 257 -10.63 25.92 -17.51
N LEU A 258 -11.36 26.67 -16.70
CA LEU A 258 -11.15 28.12 -16.56
C LEU A 258 -9.74 28.45 -16.00
N TYR A 259 -9.16 27.57 -15.21
CA TYR A 259 -7.77 27.66 -14.77
C TYR A 259 -6.77 27.15 -15.81
N GLY A 260 -7.22 26.74 -17.01
CA GLY A 260 -6.37 26.31 -18.13
C GLY A 260 -5.85 24.89 -18.02
N MET A 261 -6.47 24.07 -17.19
CA MET A 261 -6.07 22.66 -17.00
C MET A 261 -7.07 21.71 -17.68
N LYS A 262 -6.56 20.59 -18.16
CA LYS A 262 -7.33 19.41 -18.59
C LYS A 262 -7.80 18.61 -17.38
N VAL A 263 -8.85 17.82 -17.56
CA VAL A 263 -9.44 17.00 -16.50
C VAL A 263 -9.16 15.53 -16.73
N MET A 264 -8.56 14.89 -15.71
CA MET A 264 -8.55 13.44 -15.57
C MET A 264 -9.57 13.07 -14.49
N LEU A 265 -10.66 12.38 -14.88
CA LEU A 265 -11.77 12.06 -14.00
C LEU A 265 -11.73 10.61 -13.52
N THR A 266 -11.72 10.40 -12.21
CA THR A 266 -11.78 9.07 -11.60
C THR A 266 -13.19 8.75 -11.15
N LEU A 267 -13.73 7.60 -11.59
CA LEU A 267 -15.09 7.16 -11.28
C LEU A 267 -15.18 6.45 -9.92
N PHE A 268 -14.20 5.59 -9.59
CA PHE A 268 -14.16 4.91 -8.30
C PHE A 268 -12.79 5.08 -7.64
N HIS A 269 -12.77 5.71 -6.45
CA HIS A 269 -11.56 5.95 -5.67
C HIS A 269 -11.78 5.63 -4.19
N HIS A 270 -11.88 4.33 -3.86
CA HIS A 270 -11.96 3.76 -2.51
C HIS A 270 -13.17 4.18 -1.66
N SER A 271 -14.13 4.86 -2.25
CA SER A 271 -15.37 5.26 -1.58
C SER A 271 -16.55 4.49 -2.18
N LEU A 272 -16.89 3.36 -1.55
CA LEU A 272 -18.07 2.57 -1.89
C LEU A 272 -19.28 3.19 -1.17
N PRO A 273 -20.43 3.39 -1.84
CA PRO A 273 -21.61 3.87 -1.15
C PRO A 273 -21.97 2.98 0.05
N PRO A 274 -22.31 3.54 1.22
CA PRO A 274 -22.67 2.76 2.41
C PRO A 274 -23.72 1.69 2.13
N TRP A 275 -24.79 2.03 1.41
CA TRP A 275 -25.83 1.08 1.00
C TRP A 275 -25.29 -0.08 0.14
N ALA A 276 -24.23 0.14 -0.63
CA ALA A 276 -23.58 -0.94 -1.38
C ALA A 276 -22.70 -1.81 -0.48
N GLY A 277 -22.03 -1.22 0.50
CA GLY A 277 -21.29 -1.94 1.53
C GLY A 277 -22.18 -2.89 2.35
N GLU A 278 -23.39 -2.44 2.72
CA GLU A 278 -24.36 -3.22 3.50
C GLU A 278 -24.72 -4.56 2.85
N TYR A 279 -24.88 -4.64 1.54
CA TYR A 279 -25.17 -5.91 0.86
C TYR A 279 -23.93 -6.70 0.44
N GLY A 280 -22.72 -6.17 0.63
CA GLY A 280 -21.46 -6.86 0.32
C GLY A 280 -20.66 -6.29 -0.85
N GLY A 281 -21.11 -5.22 -1.48
CA GLY A 281 -20.38 -4.44 -2.47
C GLY A 281 -19.84 -5.27 -3.64
N TRP A 282 -18.57 -5.13 -3.97
CA TRP A 282 -17.91 -5.81 -5.10
C TRP A 282 -17.83 -7.34 -4.97
N LYS A 283 -18.29 -7.93 -3.87
CA LYS A 283 -18.48 -9.38 -3.79
C LYS A 283 -19.65 -9.88 -4.66
N LEU A 284 -20.51 -8.98 -5.14
CA LEU A 284 -21.75 -9.31 -5.85
C LEU A 284 -21.84 -8.65 -7.23
N GLU A 285 -22.36 -9.39 -8.21
CA GLU A 285 -22.56 -8.94 -9.60
C GLU A 285 -23.43 -7.69 -9.72
N LYS A 286 -24.48 -7.55 -8.87
CA LYS A 286 -25.37 -6.38 -8.91
C LYS A 286 -24.66 -5.04 -8.73
N THR A 287 -23.50 -5.04 -8.07
CA THR A 287 -22.67 -3.82 -7.93
C THR A 287 -22.15 -3.34 -9.28
N VAL A 288 -21.90 -4.25 -10.21
CA VAL A 288 -21.51 -3.90 -11.59
C VAL A 288 -22.60 -3.09 -12.28
N ASP A 289 -23.85 -3.51 -12.16
CA ASP A 289 -24.97 -2.81 -12.83
C ASP A 289 -25.20 -1.43 -12.24
N TYR A 290 -25.14 -1.30 -10.92
CA TYR A 290 -25.24 0.02 -10.25
C TYR A 290 -24.04 0.94 -10.56
N PHE A 291 -22.83 0.38 -10.68
CA PHE A 291 -21.69 1.16 -11.12
C PHE A 291 -21.82 1.64 -12.57
N LEU A 292 -22.40 0.82 -13.44
CA LEU A 292 -22.69 1.23 -14.81
C LEU A 292 -23.75 2.33 -14.87
N ASP A 293 -24.79 2.25 -14.07
CA ASP A 293 -25.79 3.31 -14.00
C ASP A 293 -25.17 4.63 -13.52
N PHE A 294 -24.32 4.57 -12.49
CA PHE A 294 -23.52 5.70 -12.06
C PHE A 294 -22.60 6.23 -13.18
N THR A 295 -21.90 5.36 -13.88
CA THR A 295 -21.01 5.72 -14.99
C THR A 295 -21.78 6.43 -16.10
N ARG A 296 -22.95 5.92 -16.49
CA ARG A 296 -23.84 6.53 -17.49
C ARG A 296 -24.25 7.93 -17.10
N LEU A 297 -24.75 8.10 -15.88
CA LEU A 297 -25.17 9.41 -15.36
C LEU A 297 -24.05 10.44 -15.40
N VAL A 298 -22.84 10.03 -15.01
CA VAL A 298 -21.66 10.91 -15.02
C VAL A 298 -21.25 11.23 -16.46
N PHE A 299 -21.11 10.20 -17.29
CA PHE A 299 -20.68 10.35 -18.68
C PHE A 299 -21.64 11.25 -19.48
N ASP A 300 -22.95 10.99 -19.41
CA ASP A 300 -23.97 11.78 -20.10
C ASP A 300 -23.97 13.26 -19.70
N ARG A 301 -23.44 13.57 -18.50
CA ARG A 301 -23.40 14.94 -17.98
C ARG A 301 -22.13 15.70 -18.31
N VAL A 302 -20.96 15.03 -18.36
CA VAL A 302 -19.65 15.71 -18.40
C VAL A 302 -18.69 15.16 -19.47
N SER A 303 -19.14 14.29 -20.37
CA SER A 303 -18.27 13.62 -21.33
C SER A 303 -17.51 14.57 -22.26
N ASP A 304 -18.10 15.69 -22.63
CA ASP A 304 -17.50 16.74 -23.44
C ASP A 304 -16.44 17.59 -22.71
N MET A 305 -16.29 17.36 -21.41
CA MET A 305 -15.44 18.15 -20.52
C MET A 305 -14.30 17.32 -19.88
N VAL A 306 -14.23 16.03 -20.18
CA VAL A 306 -13.26 15.12 -19.59
C VAL A 306 -12.27 14.64 -20.63
N ASP A 307 -10.98 14.89 -20.38
CA ASP A 307 -9.90 14.52 -21.30
C ASP A 307 -9.42 13.08 -21.08
N TYR A 308 -9.41 12.62 -19.83
CA TYR A 308 -8.99 11.27 -19.44
C TYR A 308 -9.95 10.66 -18.44
N TRP A 309 -10.32 9.41 -18.63
CA TRP A 309 -11.18 8.66 -17.72
C TRP A 309 -10.38 7.60 -16.98
N VAL A 310 -10.48 7.58 -15.66
CA VAL A 310 -9.98 6.51 -14.80
C VAL A 310 -11.19 5.81 -14.20
N THR A 311 -11.46 4.58 -14.61
CA THR A 311 -12.62 3.84 -14.10
C THR A 311 -12.43 3.46 -12.63
N PHE A 312 -11.26 2.90 -12.30
CA PHE A 312 -10.90 2.45 -10.95
C PHE A 312 -9.52 2.93 -10.55
N ASN A 313 -9.43 3.42 -9.31
CA ASN A 313 -8.16 3.65 -8.63
C ASN A 313 -7.82 2.47 -7.74
N GLU A 314 -6.64 1.89 -7.92
CA GLU A 314 -6.03 0.84 -7.08
C GLU A 314 -6.99 -0.27 -6.61
N PRO A 315 -7.75 -0.92 -7.51
CA PRO A 315 -8.84 -1.81 -7.08
C PRO A 315 -8.39 -2.98 -6.21
N HIS A 316 -7.18 -3.53 -6.44
CA HIS A 316 -6.66 -4.62 -5.61
C HIS A 316 -6.28 -4.15 -4.19
N VAL A 317 -5.89 -2.88 -4.02
CA VAL A 317 -5.64 -2.28 -2.69
C VAL A 317 -6.95 -2.19 -1.93
N PHE A 318 -7.99 -1.64 -2.58
CA PHE A 318 -9.34 -1.58 -2.01
C PHE A 318 -9.83 -2.97 -1.59
N VAL A 319 -9.79 -3.95 -2.50
CA VAL A 319 -10.25 -5.32 -2.22
C VAL A 319 -9.46 -5.96 -1.08
N THR A 320 -8.15 -5.78 -1.05
CA THR A 320 -7.28 -6.33 0.02
C THR A 320 -7.64 -5.73 1.37
N LEU A 321 -7.73 -4.42 1.46
CA LEU A 321 -7.93 -3.75 2.75
C LEU A 321 -9.38 -3.80 3.23
N THR A 322 -10.36 -3.79 2.32
CA THR A 322 -11.78 -3.86 2.65
C THR A 322 -12.25 -5.30 2.91
N TYR A 323 -12.00 -6.23 1.97
CA TYR A 323 -12.58 -7.58 2.03
C TYR A 323 -11.65 -8.65 2.57
N CYS A 324 -10.33 -8.45 2.53
CA CYS A 324 -9.40 -9.47 3.03
C CYS A 324 -8.84 -9.14 4.40
N ALA A 325 -8.64 -7.85 4.72
CA ALA A 325 -8.08 -7.42 6.00
C ALA A 325 -9.14 -6.80 6.94
N GLY A 326 -10.29 -6.33 6.41
CA GLY A 326 -11.29 -5.61 7.20
C GLY A 326 -10.82 -4.29 7.80
N ALA A 327 -9.74 -3.72 7.24
CA ALA A 327 -9.12 -2.49 7.73
C ALA A 327 -9.74 -1.22 7.14
N TRP A 328 -10.58 -1.36 6.11
CA TRP A 328 -11.27 -0.28 5.40
C TRP A 328 -12.78 -0.49 5.38
N PRO A 329 -13.59 0.57 5.28
CA PRO A 329 -15.06 0.47 5.32
C PRO A 329 -15.64 -0.29 4.11
N GLY A 330 -16.83 -0.87 4.29
CA GLY A 330 -17.60 -1.50 3.22
C GLY A 330 -17.44 -3.01 3.05
N GLY A 331 -16.68 -3.68 3.91
CA GLY A 331 -16.38 -5.11 3.79
C GLY A 331 -16.85 -5.98 4.94
N ASN A 332 -16.47 -5.64 6.15
CA ASN A 332 -16.73 -6.39 7.40
C ASN A 332 -16.54 -7.92 7.23
N PRO A 333 -15.38 -8.39 6.74
CA PRO A 333 -15.16 -9.81 6.52
C PRO A 333 -15.11 -10.56 7.84
N ASP A 334 -15.70 -11.75 7.90
CA ASP A 334 -15.51 -12.64 9.02
C ASP A 334 -14.15 -13.34 8.99
N MET A 335 -13.77 -14.01 10.09
CA MET A 335 -12.46 -14.67 10.17
C MET A 335 -12.27 -15.77 9.11
N LEU A 336 -13.33 -16.41 8.65
CA LEU A 336 -13.25 -17.44 7.61
C LEU A 336 -13.03 -16.80 6.24
N GLU A 337 -13.70 -15.70 5.93
CA GLU A 337 -13.44 -14.90 4.72
C GLU A 337 -11.99 -14.41 4.68
N VAL A 338 -11.48 -13.88 5.79
CA VAL A 338 -10.06 -13.46 5.91
C VAL A 338 -9.12 -14.62 5.64
N ALA A 339 -9.31 -15.75 6.33
CA ALA A 339 -8.44 -16.93 6.22
C ALA A 339 -8.44 -17.57 4.83
N THR A 340 -9.55 -17.45 4.09
CA THR A 340 -9.73 -18.05 2.76
C THR A 340 -9.62 -17.05 1.61
N SER A 341 -9.42 -15.77 1.91
CA SER A 341 -9.51 -14.65 0.95
C SER A 341 -8.62 -14.80 -0.29
N ALA A 342 -7.40 -15.30 -0.11
CA ALA A 342 -6.42 -15.48 -1.18
C ALA A 342 -6.56 -16.81 -1.96
N LEU A 343 -7.50 -17.69 -1.58
CA LEU A 343 -7.74 -18.95 -2.29
C LEU A 343 -8.29 -18.69 -3.71
N PRO A 344 -8.19 -19.66 -4.64
CA PRO A 344 -8.72 -19.52 -6.00
C PRO A 344 -10.23 -19.19 -6.08
N THR A 345 -11.00 -19.55 -5.04
CA THR A 345 -12.43 -19.26 -4.90
C THR A 345 -12.69 -18.21 -3.80
N GLY A 346 -11.66 -17.56 -3.28
CA GLY A 346 -11.75 -16.59 -2.21
C GLY A 346 -12.28 -15.24 -2.66
N VAL A 347 -12.66 -14.41 -1.69
CA VAL A 347 -13.30 -13.10 -1.89
C VAL A 347 -12.44 -12.16 -2.74
N PHE A 348 -11.10 -12.23 -2.62
CA PHE A 348 -10.20 -11.40 -3.43
C PHE A 348 -10.44 -11.60 -4.93
N LYS A 349 -10.41 -12.86 -5.40
CA LYS A 349 -10.63 -13.16 -6.82
C LYS A 349 -12.03 -12.82 -7.28
N GLN A 350 -13.03 -13.06 -6.44
CA GLN A 350 -14.42 -12.77 -6.75
C GLN A 350 -14.65 -11.26 -6.94
N ALA A 351 -14.18 -10.44 -6.01
CA ALA A 351 -14.31 -9.00 -6.10
C ALA A 351 -13.52 -8.42 -7.28
N MET A 352 -12.28 -8.87 -7.49
CA MET A 352 -11.47 -8.45 -8.63
C MET A 352 -12.10 -8.83 -9.98
N HIS A 353 -12.80 -9.98 -10.05
CA HIS A 353 -13.53 -10.40 -11.25
C HIS A 353 -14.65 -9.42 -11.59
N TRP A 354 -15.50 -9.07 -10.63
CA TRP A 354 -16.61 -8.12 -10.86
C TRP A 354 -16.10 -6.71 -11.16
N ILE A 355 -15.03 -6.26 -10.55
CA ILE A 355 -14.38 -4.98 -10.87
C ILE A 355 -13.85 -4.99 -12.32
N ALA A 356 -13.22 -6.06 -12.76
CA ALA A 356 -12.74 -6.18 -14.16
C ALA A 356 -13.91 -6.14 -15.15
N ILE A 357 -15.02 -6.81 -14.86
CA ILE A 357 -16.25 -6.75 -15.67
C ILE A 357 -16.83 -5.33 -15.66
N ALA A 358 -16.89 -4.67 -14.50
CA ALA A 358 -17.39 -3.31 -14.40
C ALA A 358 -16.55 -2.33 -15.22
N HIS A 359 -15.22 -2.45 -15.15
CA HIS A 359 -14.31 -1.67 -15.99
C HIS A 359 -14.60 -1.90 -17.48
N SER A 360 -14.64 -3.15 -17.92
CA SER A 360 -14.81 -3.50 -19.32
C SER A 360 -16.14 -2.98 -19.87
N LYS A 361 -17.23 -3.14 -19.13
CA LYS A 361 -18.55 -2.59 -19.51
C LYS A 361 -18.57 -1.06 -19.51
N ALA A 362 -17.90 -0.40 -18.56
CA ALA A 362 -17.77 1.05 -18.52
C ALA A 362 -16.96 1.57 -19.72
N TYR A 363 -15.85 0.92 -20.05
CA TYR A 363 -15.03 1.20 -21.22
C TYR A 363 -15.88 1.12 -22.52
N ASP A 364 -16.57 0.01 -22.70
CA ASP A 364 -17.42 -0.22 -23.89
C ASP A 364 -18.53 0.84 -24.00
N TYR A 365 -19.17 1.20 -22.89
CA TYR A 365 -20.19 2.24 -22.88
C TYR A 365 -19.60 3.60 -23.27
N ILE A 366 -18.51 4.01 -22.65
CA ILE A 366 -17.85 5.30 -22.90
C ILE A 366 -17.46 5.43 -24.38
N HIS A 367 -16.86 4.38 -24.98
CA HIS A 367 -16.48 4.38 -26.37
C HIS A 367 -17.67 4.29 -27.34
N ALA A 368 -18.72 3.56 -26.99
CA ALA A 368 -19.92 3.44 -27.84
C ALA A 368 -20.73 4.74 -27.95
N GLN A 369 -20.68 5.61 -26.93
CA GLN A 369 -21.40 6.89 -26.91
C GLN A 369 -20.56 8.05 -27.48
N SER A 370 -19.28 7.84 -27.74
CA SER A 370 -18.41 8.89 -28.28
C SER A 370 -18.81 9.26 -29.71
N SER A 371 -18.90 10.57 -29.96
CA SER A 371 -19.11 11.10 -31.30
C SER A 371 -17.81 11.02 -32.12
N ALA A 372 -17.88 11.07 -33.45
CA ALA A 372 -16.70 11.07 -34.31
C ALA A 372 -15.70 12.22 -34.05
N SER A 373 -16.10 13.21 -33.27
CA SER A 373 -15.26 14.36 -32.84
C SER A 373 -14.64 14.23 -31.46
N SER A 374 -15.04 13.24 -30.64
CA SER A 374 -14.47 13.01 -29.30
C SER A 374 -14.05 11.55 -29.17
N ASN A 375 -12.76 11.33 -29.07
CA ASN A 375 -12.21 10.00 -28.77
C ASN A 375 -11.82 9.98 -27.27
N PRO A 376 -12.68 9.44 -26.39
CA PRO A 376 -12.39 9.39 -24.96
C PRO A 376 -11.18 8.49 -24.68
N ILE A 377 -10.32 8.91 -23.77
CA ILE A 377 -9.13 8.16 -23.37
C ILE A 377 -9.43 7.52 -22.00
N VAL A 378 -9.55 6.19 -21.96
CA VAL A 378 -10.00 5.44 -20.78
C VAL A 378 -8.93 4.48 -20.31
N GLY A 379 -8.67 4.47 -19.01
CA GLY A 379 -7.73 3.56 -18.39
C GLY A 379 -8.05 3.29 -16.91
N VAL A 380 -7.11 2.69 -16.23
CA VAL A 380 -7.14 2.45 -14.78
C VAL A 380 -5.91 3.07 -14.12
N ALA A 381 -6.01 3.43 -12.85
CA ALA A 381 -4.85 3.77 -12.05
C ALA A 381 -4.48 2.56 -11.19
N HIS A 382 -3.43 1.85 -11.59
CA HIS A 382 -3.01 0.59 -10.98
C HIS A 382 -1.88 0.82 -9.98
N HIS A 383 -2.06 0.39 -8.73
CA HIS A 383 -1.01 0.44 -7.72
C HIS A 383 0.08 -0.58 -8.01
N VAL A 384 1.31 -0.14 -7.94
CA VAL A 384 2.50 -0.97 -8.15
C VAL A 384 3.50 -0.70 -7.04
N SER A 385 3.87 -1.73 -6.30
CA SER A 385 4.96 -1.68 -5.33
C SER A 385 6.13 -2.54 -5.77
N PHE A 386 7.34 -2.12 -5.46
CA PHE A 386 8.50 -3.00 -5.59
C PHE A 386 8.58 -3.89 -4.35
N MET A 387 8.07 -5.12 -4.47
CA MET A 387 8.09 -6.08 -3.37
C MET A 387 9.40 -6.86 -3.32
N ARG A 388 10.01 -6.93 -2.14
CA ARG A 388 11.21 -7.72 -1.91
C ARG A 388 11.11 -8.60 -0.66
N PRO A 389 11.75 -9.79 -0.66
CA PRO A 389 11.76 -10.64 0.53
C PRO A 389 12.74 -10.10 1.57
N TYR A 390 12.38 -10.18 2.85
CA TYR A 390 13.29 -9.94 3.96
C TYR A 390 14.29 -11.09 4.12
N GLY A 391 13.80 -12.30 4.11
CA GLY A 391 14.57 -13.54 4.25
C GLY A 391 14.32 -14.56 3.14
N LEU A 392 15.08 -15.66 3.21
CA LEU A 392 14.99 -16.72 2.20
C LEU A 392 13.60 -17.36 2.13
N PHE A 393 12.92 -17.48 3.26
CA PHE A 393 11.59 -18.09 3.33
C PHE A 393 10.49 -17.14 2.83
N ASP A 394 10.77 -15.84 2.76
CA ASP A 394 9.81 -14.83 2.30
C ASP A 394 9.75 -14.71 0.77
N VAL A 395 10.66 -15.37 0.04
CA VAL A 395 10.67 -15.37 -1.44
C VAL A 395 9.36 -15.92 -2.02
N ALA A 396 8.81 -16.95 -1.39
CA ALA A 396 7.53 -17.52 -1.81
C ALA A 396 6.38 -16.53 -1.58
N ALA A 397 6.37 -15.83 -0.44
CA ALA A 397 5.36 -14.83 -0.11
C ALA A 397 5.37 -13.66 -1.12
N VAL A 398 6.55 -13.15 -1.48
CA VAL A 398 6.69 -12.13 -2.55
C VAL A 398 6.16 -12.65 -3.88
N THR A 399 6.43 -13.92 -4.21
CA THR A 399 5.95 -14.51 -5.47
C THR A 399 4.42 -14.58 -5.49
N VAL A 400 3.81 -15.00 -4.37
CA VAL A 400 2.35 -15.06 -4.23
C VAL A 400 1.75 -13.65 -4.31
N ALA A 401 2.27 -12.70 -3.55
CA ALA A 401 1.79 -11.32 -3.57
C ALA A 401 1.83 -10.72 -4.98
N ASN A 402 2.96 -10.82 -5.68
CA ASN A 402 3.08 -10.35 -7.06
C ASN A 402 2.12 -11.08 -8.02
N SER A 403 1.87 -12.38 -7.81
CA SER A 403 0.95 -13.14 -8.66
C SER A 403 -0.51 -12.74 -8.49
N LEU A 404 -0.86 -12.12 -7.37
CA LEU A 404 -2.21 -11.64 -7.08
C LEU A 404 -2.41 -10.17 -7.49
N THR A 405 -1.40 -9.33 -7.28
CA THR A 405 -1.57 -7.88 -7.33
C THR A 405 -0.91 -7.20 -8.52
N LEU A 406 0.21 -7.74 -9.05
CA LEU A 406 1.03 -6.99 -9.99
C LEU A 406 0.43 -6.91 -11.40
N PHE A 407 0.02 -8.04 -11.98
CA PHE A 407 -0.43 -8.09 -13.38
C PHE A 407 -1.88 -8.53 -13.60
N PRO A 408 -2.51 -9.36 -12.71
CA PRO A 408 -3.75 -10.04 -13.08
C PRO A 408 -4.90 -9.11 -13.50
N LEU A 409 -5.03 -7.95 -12.87
CA LEU A 409 -6.04 -6.97 -13.27
C LEU A 409 -5.79 -6.49 -14.70
N VAL A 410 -4.58 -5.97 -14.97
CA VAL A 410 -4.24 -5.41 -16.29
C VAL A 410 -4.32 -6.48 -17.36
N ASP A 411 -3.90 -7.72 -17.05
CA ASP A 411 -4.06 -8.87 -17.95
C ASP A 411 -5.54 -9.12 -18.31
N SER A 412 -6.44 -9.03 -17.33
CA SER A 412 -7.87 -9.33 -17.50
C SER A 412 -8.65 -8.26 -18.28
N ILE A 413 -8.11 -7.06 -18.40
CA ILE A 413 -8.73 -5.90 -19.07
C ILE A 413 -7.86 -5.33 -20.20
N SER A 414 -6.87 -6.08 -20.66
CA SER A 414 -5.81 -5.59 -21.56
C SER A 414 -6.34 -5.08 -22.92
N ASP A 415 -7.50 -5.58 -23.37
CA ASP A 415 -8.20 -5.16 -24.59
C ASP A 415 -9.15 -3.95 -24.39
N LYS A 416 -9.20 -3.42 -23.16
CA LYS A 416 -10.08 -2.33 -22.73
C LYS A 416 -9.29 -1.19 -22.07
N LEU A 417 -8.17 -0.80 -22.65
CA LEU A 417 -7.29 0.25 -22.12
C LEU A 417 -6.77 1.12 -23.25
N ASP A 418 -6.87 2.44 -23.11
CA ASP A 418 -6.21 3.42 -23.96
C ASP A 418 -4.92 3.93 -23.31
N PHE A 419 -4.73 3.74 -22.00
CA PHE A 419 -3.49 3.93 -21.28
C PHE A 419 -3.45 3.03 -20.03
N ILE A 420 -2.25 2.76 -19.55
CA ILE A 420 -2.03 2.09 -18.26
C ILE A 420 -1.55 3.12 -17.25
N GLY A 421 -2.38 3.44 -16.26
CA GLY A 421 -2.01 4.29 -15.15
C GLY A 421 -1.22 3.52 -14.09
N ILE A 422 -0.14 4.11 -13.60
CA ILE A 422 0.73 3.54 -12.56
C ILE A 422 0.75 4.47 -11.36
N ASN A 423 0.28 3.96 -10.22
CA ASN A 423 0.49 4.57 -8.92
C ASN A 423 1.69 3.89 -8.26
N TYR A 424 2.72 4.65 -7.91
CA TYR A 424 3.92 4.11 -7.29
C TYR A 424 4.38 5.00 -6.13
N TYR A 425 4.57 4.41 -4.96
CA TYR A 425 5.01 5.11 -3.76
C TYR A 425 6.35 4.62 -3.21
N GLY A 426 6.74 3.38 -3.55
CA GLY A 426 8.03 2.86 -3.11
C GLY A 426 8.12 1.34 -3.07
N GLN A 427 8.90 0.83 -2.12
CA GLN A 427 9.10 -0.60 -1.91
C GLN A 427 8.37 -1.13 -0.69
N GLU A 428 8.09 -2.42 -0.72
CA GLU A 428 7.57 -3.20 0.39
C GLU A 428 8.48 -4.37 0.70
N VAL A 429 8.86 -4.51 1.96
CA VAL A 429 9.68 -5.63 2.43
C VAL A 429 8.78 -6.66 3.08
N ILE A 430 8.62 -7.81 2.43
CA ILE A 430 7.75 -8.88 2.89
C ILE A 430 8.50 -9.77 3.89
N CYS A 431 7.90 -10.00 5.05
CA CYS A 431 8.37 -10.95 6.06
C CYS A 431 7.18 -11.77 6.57
N GLY A 432 7.13 -13.05 6.23
CA GLY A 432 5.94 -13.88 6.46
C GLY A 432 4.70 -13.34 5.75
N ALA A 433 3.65 -13.03 6.50
CA ALA A 433 2.41 -12.44 6.00
C ALA A 433 2.35 -10.91 6.16
N GLY A 434 3.40 -10.27 6.69
CA GLY A 434 3.40 -8.85 7.02
C GLY A 434 4.48 -8.04 6.31
N LEU A 435 4.43 -6.73 6.55
CA LEU A 435 5.41 -5.77 6.04
C LEU A 435 6.47 -5.50 7.11
N LYS A 436 7.74 -5.65 6.75
CA LYS A 436 8.89 -5.45 7.64
C LYS A 436 9.45 -4.04 7.52
N LEU A 437 9.55 -3.35 8.64
CA LEU A 437 10.36 -2.14 8.75
C LEU A 437 11.85 -2.53 8.79
N VAL A 438 12.63 -2.03 7.88
CA VAL A 438 14.09 -2.17 7.87
C VAL A 438 14.70 -0.87 8.38
N GLU A 439 15.36 -0.91 9.52
CA GLU A 439 15.83 0.31 10.22
C GLU A 439 16.77 1.17 9.38
N THR A 440 17.55 0.55 8.52
CA THR A 440 18.52 1.21 7.65
C THR A 440 17.95 1.73 6.34
N ASP A 441 16.68 1.48 6.04
CA ASP A 441 16.00 1.99 4.86
C ASP A 441 15.24 3.29 5.20
N GLU A 442 15.09 4.17 4.22
CA GLU A 442 14.28 5.37 4.36
C GLU A 442 12.81 5.08 4.08
N TYR A 443 11.93 5.68 4.87
CA TYR A 443 10.49 5.49 4.79
C TYR A 443 9.76 6.84 4.81
N SER A 444 8.60 6.88 4.19
CA SER A 444 7.62 7.95 4.39
C SER A 444 7.04 7.91 5.82
N GLU A 445 6.37 8.96 6.23
CA GLU A 445 5.65 9.00 7.52
C GLU A 445 4.58 7.90 7.64
N SER A 446 3.96 7.53 6.51
CA SER A 446 2.96 6.45 6.42
C SER A 446 3.55 5.04 6.29
N GLY A 447 4.88 4.89 6.43
CA GLY A 447 5.54 3.58 6.47
C GLY A 447 5.84 2.94 5.11
N ARG A 448 5.81 3.70 4.01
CA ARG A 448 6.22 3.19 2.69
C ARG A 448 7.71 3.39 2.48
N GLY A 449 8.43 2.36 2.07
CA GLY A 449 9.87 2.41 1.84
C GLY A 449 10.22 3.24 0.60
N VAL A 450 11.10 4.20 0.73
CA VAL A 450 11.53 5.07 -0.39
C VAL A 450 12.46 4.30 -1.32
N TYR A 451 12.08 4.14 -2.59
CA TYR A 451 12.87 3.41 -3.58
C TYR A 451 12.59 3.86 -5.02
N PRO A 452 13.23 4.94 -5.51
CA PRO A 452 13.00 5.49 -6.86
C PRO A 452 13.35 4.52 -8.00
N ASP A 453 14.45 3.78 -7.87
CA ASP A 453 14.87 2.79 -8.88
C ASP A 453 13.83 1.67 -9.07
N GLY A 454 13.01 1.42 -8.05
CA GLY A 454 11.87 0.52 -8.15
C GLY A 454 10.84 0.96 -9.19
N LEU A 455 10.55 2.25 -9.29
CA LEU A 455 9.65 2.79 -10.32
C LEU A 455 10.21 2.53 -11.73
N TYR A 456 11.50 2.83 -11.94
CA TYR A 456 12.17 2.55 -13.20
C TYR A 456 12.06 1.06 -13.60
N ARG A 457 12.34 0.15 -12.66
CA ARG A 457 12.27 -1.29 -12.86
C ARG A 457 10.85 -1.76 -13.19
N MET A 458 9.86 -1.23 -12.49
CA MET A 458 8.46 -1.57 -12.72
C MET A 458 7.99 -1.07 -14.09
N LEU A 459 8.33 0.14 -14.48
CA LEU A 459 8.00 0.68 -15.80
C LEU A 459 8.58 -0.19 -16.94
N LEU A 460 9.84 -0.61 -16.84
CA LEU A 460 10.44 -1.51 -17.82
C LEU A 460 9.75 -2.88 -17.84
N GLN A 461 9.37 -3.41 -16.67
CA GLN A 461 8.71 -4.72 -16.58
C GLN A 461 7.29 -4.66 -17.15
N PHE A 462 6.55 -3.59 -16.88
CA PHE A 462 5.22 -3.36 -17.45
C PHE A 462 5.32 -3.15 -18.96
N HIS A 463 6.26 -2.35 -19.42
CA HIS A 463 6.47 -2.14 -20.85
C HIS A 463 6.80 -3.44 -21.57
N GLU A 464 7.74 -4.24 -21.07
CA GLU A 464 8.07 -5.52 -21.70
C GLU A 464 6.87 -6.47 -21.80
N ARG A 465 5.97 -6.45 -20.79
CA ARG A 465 4.77 -7.27 -20.79
C ARG A 465 3.69 -6.76 -21.74
N TYR A 466 3.46 -5.45 -21.78
CA TYR A 466 2.31 -4.83 -22.45
C TYR A 466 2.66 -4.04 -23.72
N LYS A 467 3.91 -4.02 -24.17
CA LYS A 467 4.32 -3.31 -25.40
C LYS A 467 3.52 -3.71 -26.63
N HIS A 468 2.97 -4.94 -26.66
CA HIS A 468 2.14 -5.43 -27.75
C HIS A 468 0.77 -4.75 -27.84
N LEU A 469 0.29 -4.11 -26.76
CA LEU A 469 -0.96 -3.35 -26.75
C LEU A 469 -0.81 -1.99 -27.41
N ASN A 470 0.43 -1.50 -27.56
CA ASN A 470 0.74 -0.17 -28.11
C ASN A 470 0.02 0.98 -27.38
N VAL A 471 -0.21 0.83 -26.08
CA VAL A 471 -0.80 1.87 -25.21
C VAL A 471 0.26 2.53 -24.36
N PRO A 472 0.15 3.84 -24.10
CA PRO A 472 1.09 4.56 -23.26
C PRO A 472 0.88 4.31 -21.77
N PHE A 473 1.88 4.72 -20.98
CA PHE A 473 1.81 4.77 -19.54
C PHE A 473 1.58 6.21 -19.05
N ILE A 474 0.86 6.35 -17.95
CA ILE A 474 0.76 7.60 -17.20
C ILE A 474 1.10 7.28 -15.74
N ILE A 475 2.02 8.01 -15.13
CA ILE A 475 2.19 7.95 -13.68
C ILE A 475 1.03 8.71 -13.06
N THR A 476 0.00 7.99 -12.67
CA THR A 476 -1.26 8.55 -12.18
C THR A 476 -1.19 8.99 -10.72
N GLU A 477 -0.23 8.45 -9.95
CA GLU A 477 0.12 8.94 -8.63
C GLU A 477 1.57 8.60 -8.29
N ASN A 478 2.28 9.56 -7.70
CA ASN A 478 3.58 9.39 -7.04
C ASN A 478 3.77 10.49 -6.01
N GLY A 479 4.17 10.14 -4.79
CA GLY A 479 4.31 11.09 -3.71
C GLY A 479 4.87 10.45 -2.45
N VAL A 480 5.16 11.26 -1.45
CA VAL A 480 5.71 10.84 -0.17
C VAL A 480 5.14 11.69 0.96
N SER A 481 4.73 11.05 2.05
CA SER A 481 4.39 11.78 3.27
C SER A 481 5.65 12.20 4.02
N ASP A 482 5.80 13.52 4.21
CA ASP A 482 6.94 14.13 4.87
C ASP A 482 6.60 15.57 5.27
N GLU A 483 6.26 15.81 6.52
CA GLU A 483 5.94 17.13 7.06
C GLU A 483 7.12 18.10 6.92
N THR A 484 8.33 17.58 7.09
CA THR A 484 9.56 18.38 7.08
C THR A 484 10.03 18.82 5.71
N ASP A 485 9.51 18.20 4.66
CA ASP A 485 9.88 18.43 3.25
C ASP A 485 11.34 18.10 2.90
N LEU A 486 12.08 17.43 3.79
CA LEU A 486 13.47 17.05 3.56
C LEU A 486 13.62 15.82 2.69
N ILE A 487 12.71 14.82 2.85
CA ILE A 487 12.68 13.63 2.00
C ILE A 487 11.95 13.93 0.70
N ARG A 488 10.86 14.72 0.72
CA ARG A 488 10.01 14.97 -0.46
C ARG A 488 10.77 15.57 -1.62
N ARG A 489 11.69 16.49 -1.37
CA ARG A 489 12.45 17.13 -2.46
C ARG A 489 13.37 16.15 -3.21
N PRO A 490 14.28 15.40 -2.59
CA PRO A 490 15.05 14.39 -3.30
C PRO A 490 14.16 13.24 -3.82
N TYR A 491 13.10 12.84 -3.10
CA TYR A 491 12.13 11.85 -3.58
C TYR A 491 11.51 12.23 -4.92
N LEU A 492 11.01 13.46 -5.03
CA LEU A 492 10.40 13.99 -6.26
C LEU A 492 11.39 13.94 -7.44
N LEU A 493 12.59 14.47 -7.23
CA LEU A 493 13.61 14.53 -8.29
C LEU A 493 14.03 13.13 -8.72
N GLU A 494 14.30 12.21 -7.79
CA GLU A 494 14.77 10.86 -8.12
C GLU A 494 13.67 10.02 -8.81
N HIS A 495 12.39 10.18 -8.43
CA HIS A 495 11.30 9.48 -9.12
C HIS A 495 11.08 10.04 -10.54
N LEU A 496 11.18 11.34 -10.74
CA LEU A 496 11.14 11.93 -12.08
C LEU A 496 12.34 11.50 -12.93
N LEU A 497 13.53 11.40 -12.36
CA LEU A 497 14.70 10.84 -13.04
C LEU A 497 14.48 9.35 -13.39
N ALA A 498 13.82 8.56 -12.53
CA ALA A 498 13.48 7.19 -12.83
C ALA A 498 12.49 7.07 -14.02
N VAL A 499 11.50 7.95 -14.08
CA VAL A 499 10.57 8.03 -15.23
C VAL A 499 11.34 8.42 -16.50
N TYR A 500 12.16 9.45 -16.45
CA TYR A 500 12.95 9.91 -17.58
C TYR A 500 13.90 8.82 -18.09
N ALA A 501 14.55 8.09 -17.18
CA ALA A 501 15.40 6.97 -17.52
C ALA A 501 14.62 5.84 -18.24
N ALA A 502 13.39 5.56 -17.83
CA ALA A 502 12.52 4.61 -18.51
C ALA A 502 12.12 5.09 -19.92
N MET A 503 11.84 6.39 -20.08
CA MET A 503 11.55 7.00 -21.39
C MET A 503 12.74 6.88 -22.34
N ILE A 504 13.97 7.13 -21.89
CA ILE A 504 15.20 6.90 -22.68
C ILE A 504 15.32 5.43 -23.14
N LYS A 505 14.80 4.49 -22.35
CA LYS A 505 14.76 3.06 -22.72
C LYS A 505 13.58 2.70 -23.63
N GLY A 506 12.79 3.66 -24.09
CA GLY A 506 11.70 3.48 -25.01
C GLY A 506 10.35 3.18 -24.36
N VAL A 507 10.19 3.36 -23.05
CA VAL A 507 8.89 3.26 -22.40
C VAL A 507 8.04 4.49 -22.75
N PRO A 508 6.87 4.36 -23.36
CA PRO A 508 6.03 5.48 -23.78
C PRO A 508 5.27 6.06 -22.58
N VAL A 509 5.91 6.93 -21.79
CA VAL A 509 5.26 7.61 -20.65
C VAL A 509 4.78 8.99 -21.10
N LEU A 510 3.46 9.22 -21.06
CA LEU A 510 2.83 10.48 -21.47
C LEU A 510 2.83 11.56 -20.41
N GLY A 511 2.82 11.18 -19.13
CA GLY A 511 2.68 12.17 -18.07
C GLY A 511 2.96 11.63 -16.68
N TYR A 512 3.06 12.60 -15.76
CA TYR A 512 3.34 12.35 -14.34
C TYR A 512 2.43 13.22 -13.47
N MET A 513 1.75 12.59 -12.52
CA MET A 513 0.91 13.27 -11.56
C MET A 513 1.45 13.09 -10.14
N PHE A 514 1.65 14.19 -9.45
CA PHE A 514 2.09 14.17 -8.06
C PHE A 514 0.89 13.98 -7.12
N TRP A 515 1.04 13.11 -6.13
CA TRP A 515 0.12 12.95 -5.01
C TRP A 515 0.71 13.61 -3.76
N THR A 516 0.24 14.78 -3.28
CA THR A 516 -0.92 15.55 -3.72
C THR A 516 -0.61 17.05 -3.53
N ILE A 517 -1.55 17.95 -3.86
CA ILE A 517 -1.30 19.40 -3.79
C ILE A 517 -1.21 19.88 -2.34
N SER A 518 -2.21 19.62 -1.51
CA SER A 518 -2.30 20.08 -0.12
C SER A 518 -2.42 18.91 0.84
N ASP A 519 -1.89 19.07 2.05
CA ASP A 519 -2.08 18.07 3.12
C ASP A 519 -3.57 17.82 3.34
N ASN A 520 -3.94 16.55 3.31
CA ASN A 520 -5.31 16.13 3.46
C ASN A 520 -5.40 14.90 4.35
N TRP A 521 -6.55 14.32 4.42
CA TRP A 521 -6.82 13.10 5.13
C TRP A 521 -6.31 11.89 4.33
N GLU A 522 -5.62 10.95 4.99
CA GLU A 522 -4.98 9.79 4.37
C GLU A 522 -5.62 8.48 4.86
N TRP A 523 -6.80 8.15 4.39
CA TRP A 523 -7.51 6.89 4.65
C TRP A 523 -7.48 6.49 6.13
N ALA A 524 -7.15 5.23 6.43
CA ALA A 524 -7.03 4.72 7.79
C ALA A 524 -5.83 5.31 8.58
N ASP A 525 -4.98 6.11 7.96
CA ASP A 525 -3.89 6.84 8.63
C ASP A 525 -4.31 8.24 9.14
N GLY A 526 -5.55 8.67 8.85
CA GLY A 526 -6.10 9.94 9.29
C GLY A 526 -5.37 11.16 8.74
N TYR A 527 -5.26 12.20 9.54
CA TYR A 527 -4.60 13.46 9.16
C TYR A 527 -3.12 13.53 9.55
N GLY A 528 -2.55 12.44 10.07
CA GLY A 528 -1.15 12.39 10.50
C GLY A 528 -0.16 12.59 9.36
N PRO A 529 -0.10 11.67 8.37
CA PRO A 529 0.86 11.74 7.28
C PRO A 529 0.62 12.95 6.35
N LYS A 530 1.69 13.66 5.99
CA LYS A 530 1.62 14.91 5.22
C LYS A 530 2.14 14.71 3.79
N PHE A 531 1.24 14.47 2.84
CA PHE A 531 1.59 14.27 1.43
C PHE A 531 1.67 15.54 0.60
N GLY A 532 1.11 16.64 1.10
CA GLY A 532 0.97 17.87 0.35
C GLY A 532 2.29 18.56 -0.03
N LEU A 533 2.35 19.10 -1.24
CA LEU A 533 3.32 20.13 -1.59
C LEU A 533 3.07 21.42 -0.80
N VAL A 534 1.84 21.59 -0.33
CA VAL A 534 1.36 22.72 0.45
C VAL A 534 0.91 22.19 1.82
N ALA A 535 1.45 22.77 2.89
CA ALA A 535 0.99 22.49 4.25
C ALA A 535 -0.38 23.14 4.50
N VAL A 536 -1.22 22.47 5.28
CA VAL A 536 -2.54 22.97 5.68
C VAL A 536 -2.58 23.16 7.18
N ASP A 537 -2.68 24.42 7.59
CA ASP A 537 -2.88 24.79 9.00
C ASP A 537 -4.38 24.70 9.33
N ARG A 538 -4.79 23.54 9.85
CA ARG A 538 -6.20 23.28 10.17
C ARG A 538 -6.71 24.11 11.35
N ALA A 539 -5.82 24.50 12.28
CA ALA A 539 -6.17 25.35 13.41
C ALA A 539 -6.43 26.82 12.96
N ASN A 540 -5.87 27.21 11.81
CA ASN A 540 -5.98 28.56 11.27
C ASN A 540 -6.79 28.55 9.97
N ASN A 541 -8.06 28.15 10.04
CA ASN A 541 -9.04 28.17 8.95
C ASN A 541 -8.51 27.52 7.65
N LEU A 542 -7.82 26.41 7.74
CA LEU A 542 -7.20 25.68 6.62
C LEU A 542 -6.22 26.55 5.79
N ALA A 543 -5.45 27.41 6.43
CA ALA A 543 -4.45 28.24 5.74
C ALA A 543 -3.47 27.38 4.95
N ARG A 544 -3.17 27.77 3.71
CA ARG A 544 -2.29 27.07 2.77
C ARG A 544 -0.88 27.65 2.83
N ILE A 545 0.11 26.84 3.15
CA ILE A 545 1.51 27.26 3.29
C ILE A 545 2.36 26.43 2.29
N PRO A 546 2.72 26.97 1.11
CA PRO A 546 3.55 26.28 0.15
C PRO A 546 4.91 25.88 0.74
N ARG A 547 5.29 24.60 0.56
CA ARG A 547 6.60 24.07 0.98
C ARG A 547 7.68 24.33 -0.07
N PRO A 548 8.97 24.21 0.27
CA PRO A 548 10.05 24.27 -0.72
C PRO A 548 9.86 23.30 -1.89
N SER A 549 9.28 22.12 -1.66
CA SER A 549 8.95 21.15 -2.72
C SER A 549 7.90 21.67 -3.71
N TYR A 550 6.96 22.50 -3.28
CA TYR A 550 5.98 23.16 -4.17
C TYR A 550 6.69 24.00 -5.22
N HIS A 551 7.64 24.85 -4.80
CA HIS A 551 8.40 25.69 -5.70
C HIS A 551 9.35 24.89 -6.59
N LEU A 552 9.96 23.83 -6.05
CA LEU A 552 10.79 22.91 -6.82
C LEU A 552 9.97 22.20 -7.91
N PHE A 553 8.78 21.68 -7.55
CA PHE A 553 7.86 21.05 -8.50
C PHE A 553 7.43 22.03 -9.59
N SER A 554 6.98 23.23 -9.21
CA SER A 554 6.60 24.27 -10.17
C SER A 554 7.74 24.60 -11.14
N LYS A 555 8.98 24.68 -10.67
CA LYS A 555 10.15 24.91 -11.53
C LYS A 555 10.36 23.76 -12.52
N VAL A 556 10.27 22.51 -12.08
CA VAL A 556 10.40 21.34 -12.97
C VAL A 556 9.27 21.32 -13.99
N VAL A 557 8.03 21.53 -13.55
CA VAL A 557 6.84 21.57 -14.42
C VAL A 557 6.96 22.61 -15.52
N THR A 558 7.36 23.82 -15.18
CA THR A 558 7.43 24.95 -16.12
C THR A 558 8.63 24.90 -17.06
N THR A 559 9.75 24.33 -16.61
CA THR A 559 10.98 24.24 -17.43
C THR A 559 11.13 22.91 -18.14
N GLY A 560 10.45 21.87 -17.68
CA GLY A 560 10.66 20.47 -18.09
C GLY A 560 12.01 19.91 -17.65
N LYS A 561 12.82 20.63 -16.85
CA LYS A 561 14.23 20.28 -16.60
C LYS A 561 14.49 19.95 -15.14
N ILE A 562 15.36 18.96 -14.93
CA ILE A 562 15.97 18.65 -13.63
C ILE A 562 17.47 18.89 -13.77
N THR A 563 18.04 19.76 -12.92
CA THR A 563 19.47 20.08 -12.92
C THR A 563 20.22 19.31 -11.84
N ARG A 564 21.50 19.03 -12.11
CA ARG A 564 22.42 18.45 -11.13
C ARG A 564 22.52 19.30 -9.85
N GLN A 565 22.51 20.61 -9.98
CA GLN A 565 22.58 21.54 -8.85
C GLN A 565 21.37 21.35 -7.90
N GLU A 566 20.15 21.31 -8.43
CA GLU A 566 18.94 21.11 -7.62
C GLU A 566 18.95 19.76 -6.92
N ARG A 567 19.31 18.69 -7.64
CA ARG A 567 19.47 17.35 -7.08
C ARG A 567 20.50 17.35 -5.94
N THR A 568 21.67 17.88 -6.17
CA THR A 568 22.75 17.96 -5.16
C THR A 568 22.32 18.77 -3.93
N ARG A 569 21.64 19.90 -4.13
CA ARG A 569 21.13 20.72 -3.03
C ARG A 569 20.13 19.94 -2.17
N ALA A 570 19.15 19.28 -2.78
CA ALA A 570 18.13 18.51 -2.07
C ALA A 570 18.75 17.38 -1.23
N TRP A 571 19.71 16.64 -1.79
CA TRP A 571 20.43 15.58 -1.08
C TRP A 571 21.30 16.11 0.06
N ASN A 572 22.02 17.20 -0.15
CA ASN A 572 22.88 17.78 0.88
C ASN A 572 22.08 18.27 2.10
N GLU A 573 20.89 18.81 1.88
CA GLU A 573 19.99 19.23 2.96
C GLU A 573 19.50 18.02 3.77
N LEU A 574 19.12 16.92 3.11
CA LEU A 574 18.74 15.68 3.78
C LEU A 574 19.91 15.07 4.56
N TYR A 575 21.09 14.93 3.94
CA TYR A 575 22.27 14.39 4.62
C TYR A 575 22.71 15.24 5.82
N ARG A 576 22.55 16.53 5.73
CA ARG A 576 22.83 17.43 6.88
C ARG A 576 21.89 17.11 8.03
N ALA A 577 20.59 16.95 7.77
CA ALA A 577 19.62 16.58 8.80
C ALA A 577 19.93 15.22 9.42
N ALA A 578 20.31 14.23 8.59
CA ALA A 578 20.70 12.90 9.08
C ALA A 578 21.96 12.96 9.97
N ARG A 579 23.00 13.69 9.58
CA ARG A 579 24.23 13.87 10.39
C ARG A 579 23.97 14.65 11.68
N GLU A 580 23.06 15.60 11.66
CA GLU A 580 22.60 16.33 12.84
C GLU A 580 21.67 15.49 13.73
N LYS A 581 21.42 14.23 13.36
CA LYS A 581 20.54 13.29 14.07
C LYS A 581 19.13 13.85 14.28
N LYS A 582 18.63 14.64 13.35
CA LYS A 582 17.26 15.10 13.35
C LYS A 582 16.32 13.90 13.16
N SER A 583 15.17 13.98 13.77
CA SER A 583 14.09 13.01 13.61
C SER A 583 12.84 13.68 13.02
N ARG A 584 11.92 12.86 12.58
CA ARG A 584 10.63 13.27 12.04
C ARG A 584 9.52 12.35 12.52
N SER A 585 8.30 12.79 12.36
CA SER A 585 7.10 12.01 12.64
C SER A 585 7.04 10.73 11.81
N PHE A 586 6.58 9.64 12.41
CA PHE A 586 6.35 8.35 11.76
C PHE A 586 5.07 7.73 12.34
N TYR A 587 4.07 7.50 11.51
CA TYR A 587 2.71 7.16 11.92
C TYR A 587 2.41 5.65 11.79
N ARG A 588 3.41 4.78 11.89
CA ARG A 588 3.21 3.32 11.91
C ARG A 588 3.71 2.72 13.20
N ALA A 589 2.86 1.96 13.86
CA ALA A 589 3.28 1.08 14.92
C ALA A 589 4.08 -0.10 14.36
N VAL A 590 5.07 -0.53 15.12
CA VAL A 590 5.99 -1.61 14.74
C VAL A 590 6.15 -2.51 15.95
N ASN A 591 5.89 -3.82 15.79
CA ASN A 591 6.10 -4.76 16.87
C ASN A 591 7.59 -5.02 17.14
N LYS A 592 7.91 -5.76 18.20
CA LYS A 592 9.30 -6.13 18.58
C LYS A 592 10.08 -6.87 17.49
N HIS A 593 9.39 -7.45 16.52
CA HIS A 593 10.01 -8.12 15.37
C HIS A 593 10.17 -7.19 14.16
N GLY A 594 9.80 -5.93 14.30
CA GLY A 594 9.85 -4.93 13.22
C GLY A 594 8.78 -5.12 12.15
N LEU A 595 7.68 -5.81 12.44
CA LEU A 595 6.52 -5.87 11.55
C LEU A 595 5.62 -4.67 11.80
N MET A 596 5.23 -4.01 10.72
CA MET A 596 4.36 -2.83 10.76
C MET A 596 2.89 -3.26 10.83
N TYR A 597 2.11 -2.54 11.61
CA TYR A 597 0.67 -2.67 11.67
C TYR A 597 -0.02 -1.92 10.52
N ALA A 598 -1.27 -2.28 10.22
CA ALA A 598 -2.00 -1.73 9.08
C ALA A 598 -2.53 -0.31 9.30
N GLY A 599 -2.82 0.11 10.54
CA GLY A 599 -3.39 1.41 10.85
C GLY A 599 -2.35 2.49 11.17
N GLY A 600 -2.74 3.75 11.07
CA GLY A 600 -1.94 4.89 11.52
C GLY A 600 -2.01 5.08 13.04
N LEU A 601 -1.04 5.80 13.59
CA LEU A 601 -0.99 6.19 15.00
C LEU A 601 -1.61 7.58 15.19
N ASP A 602 -2.31 7.80 16.31
CA ASP A 602 -2.75 9.14 16.73
C ASP A 602 -1.57 10.04 17.06
N GLU A 603 -0.60 9.50 17.78
CA GLU A 603 0.63 10.19 18.13
C GLU A 603 1.81 9.55 17.41
N PRO A 604 2.57 10.31 16.61
CA PRO A 604 3.67 9.74 15.85
C PRO A 604 4.83 9.37 16.75
N ILE A 605 5.47 8.27 16.45
CA ILE A 605 6.80 7.98 16.98
C ILE A 605 7.85 8.80 16.22
N GLN A 606 8.98 9.09 16.87
CA GLN A 606 10.06 9.85 16.26
C GLN A 606 11.05 8.91 15.58
N ARG A 607 11.26 9.08 14.28
CA ARG A 607 12.22 8.32 13.48
C ARG A 607 13.35 9.20 12.98
N PRO A 608 14.63 8.84 13.20
CA PRO A 608 15.75 9.59 12.64
C PRO A 608 15.80 9.46 11.10
N TYR A 609 16.38 10.46 10.45
CA TYR A 609 16.74 10.35 9.04
C TYR A 609 17.89 9.35 8.87
N VAL A 610 17.87 8.63 7.76
CA VAL A 610 18.90 7.63 7.46
C VAL A 610 20.02 8.28 6.66
N GLU A 611 21.26 8.21 7.18
CA GLU A 611 22.46 8.65 6.47
C GLU A 611 22.87 7.60 5.44
N ARG A 612 22.05 7.42 4.41
CA ARG A 612 22.27 6.45 3.35
C ARG A 612 21.73 6.99 2.03
N ASP A 613 22.43 6.66 0.97
CA ASP A 613 21.94 6.87 -0.39
C ASP A 613 20.86 5.81 -0.74
N TRP A 614 19.59 6.17 -0.59
CA TRP A 614 18.47 5.30 -0.91
C TRP A 614 18.07 5.34 -2.40
N ARG A 615 18.80 6.06 -3.26
CA ARG A 615 18.64 5.96 -4.71
C ARG A 615 18.86 4.52 -5.17
N PHE A 616 19.80 3.84 -4.53
CA PHE A 616 20.13 2.45 -4.79
C PHE A 616 19.53 1.55 -3.71
N GLY A 617 18.83 0.51 -4.10
CA GLY A 617 18.23 -0.40 -3.15
C GLY A 617 19.29 -1.07 -2.26
N HIS A 618 19.06 -1.08 -0.96
CA HIS A 618 19.88 -1.79 0.04
C HIS A 618 20.15 -3.24 -0.35
N TYR A 619 19.17 -3.83 -0.90
CA TYR A 619 19.10 -5.16 -1.40
C TYR A 619 20.14 -5.49 -2.49
N GLU A 620 20.52 -4.52 -3.31
CA GLU A 620 21.54 -4.71 -4.35
C GLU A 620 22.92 -4.95 -3.74
N MET A 621 23.19 -4.37 -2.58
CA MET A 621 24.49 -4.42 -1.93
C MET A 621 24.63 -5.56 -0.93
N GLU A 622 23.58 -5.86 -0.15
CA GLU A 622 23.69 -6.74 1.02
C GLU A 622 22.88 -8.04 0.93
N GLY A 623 21.92 -8.15 0.00
CA GLY A 623 21.09 -9.35 -0.16
C GLY A 623 20.04 -9.49 0.94
N LEU A 624 19.63 -10.73 1.25
CA LEU A 624 18.65 -11.04 2.29
C LEU A 624 19.14 -10.64 3.68
N GLN A 625 18.25 -10.11 4.51
CA GLN A 625 18.62 -9.45 5.77
C GLN A 625 18.27 -10.27 7.01
N ASP A 626 17.61 -11.42 6.86
CA ASP A 626 17.30 -12.29 7.97
C ASP A 626 18.58 -12.91 8.61
N PRO A 627 18.54 -13.21 9.92
CA PRO A 627 19.71 -13.74 10.64
C PRO A 627 20.30 -15.02 10.03
N LEU A 628 19.44 -15.91 9.52
CA LEU A 628 19.87 -17.15 8.87
C LEU A 628 20.63 -16.89 7.57
N SER A 629 20.11 -16.03 6.73
CA SER A 629 20.77 -15.64 5.47
C SER A 629 22.09 -14.89 5.73
N CYS A 630 22.15 -14.06 6.76
CA CYS A 630 23.38 -13.40 7.21
C CYS A 630 24.42 -14.43 7.69
N LEU A 631 24.02 -15.39 8.51
CA LEU A 631 24.89 -16.47 8.98
C LEU A 631 25.40 -17.34 7.82
N LEU A 632 24.52 -17.74 6.90
CA LEU A 632 24.90 -18.53 5.73
C LEU A 632 25.90 -17.78 4.84
N ARG A 633 25.69 -16.47 4.62
CA ARG A 633 26.68 -15.65 3.88
C ARG A 633 28.01 -15.57 4.60
N PHE A 634 28.01 -15.44 5.92
CA PHE A 634 29.24 -15.44 6.72
C PHE A 634 29.97 -16.76 6.61
N LEU A 635 29.28 -17.89 6.76
CA LEU A 635 29.87 -19.24 6.67
C LEU A 635 30.36 -19.57 5.26
N LEU A 636 29.66 -19.12 4.23
CA LEU A 636 30.04 -19.40 2.83
C LEU A 636 31.05 -18.39 2.27
N ARG A 637 31.35 -17.31 3.00
CA ARG A 637 32.31 -16.28 2.58
C ARG A 637 33.70 -16.84 2.17
N PRO A 638 34.28 -17.86 2.85
CA PRO A 638 35.56 -18.46 2.45
C PRO A 638 35.49 -19.18 1.10
N PHE A 639 34.28 -19.68 0.72
CA PHE A 639 34.08 -20.44 -0.51
C PHE A 639 33.56 -19.56 -1.68
N SER A 640 33.25 -18.32 -1.41
CA SER A 640 32.87 -17.38 -2.47
C SER A 640 34.12 -17.01 -3.26
N ILE A 641 34.22 -17.57 -4.47
CA ILE A 641 35.22 -17.15 -5.44
C ILE A 641 35.05 -15.65 -5.60
N LYS A 642 36.05 -14.86 -5.22
CA LYS A 642 36.14 -13.43 -5.48
C LYS A 642 36.04 -13.21 -6.99
N ARG A 643 34.86 -13.17 -7.55
CA ARG A 643 34.68 -12.44 -8.79
C ARG A 643 35.02 -10.99 -8.45
N LYS A 644 36.19 -10.56 -8.91
CA LYS A 644 36.52 -9.13 -8.99
C LYS A 644 35.41 -8.47 -9.82
N VAL A 645 34.33 -8.08 -9.18
CA VAL A 645 33.51 -7.00 -9.68
C VAL A 645 34.46 -5.81 -9.57
N LYS A 646 34.98 -5.36 -10.70
CA LYS A 646 35.62 -4.06 -10.78
C LYS A 646 34.56 -3.07 -10.31
N HIS A 647 34.53 -2.79 -9.01
CA HIS A 647 33.86 -1.61 -8.52
C HIS A 647 34.57 -0.44 -9.21
N GLN A 648 33.85 0.23 -10.05
CA GLN A 648 34.15 1.61 -10.40
C GLN A 648 33.85 2.41 -9.12
N THR A 649 34.76 2.32 -8.14
CA THR A 649 34.79 3.13 -6.91
C THR A 649 35.23 4.54 -7.21
N ASP A 650 35.66 4.83 -8.45
CA ASP A 650 36.16 6.16 -8.82
C ASP A 650 35.05 7.21 -8.96
N ASP A 651 33.78 6.79 -9.15
CA ASP A 651 32.68 7.76 -9.30
C ASP A 651 31.95 8.07 -7.97
N ALA A 652 32.11 7.25 -6.93
CA ALA A 652 31.51 7.52 -5.63
C ALA A 652 32.34 8.49 -4.76
N GLU A 653 33.66 8.58 -4.97
CA GLU A 653 34.51 9.55 -4.28
C GLU A 653 34.34 10.97 -4.82
N LEU A 654 33.92 11.13 -6.07
CA LEU A 654 33.72 12.47 -6.68
C LEU A 654 32.47 13.20 -6.15
N VAL A 655 31.52 12.48 -5.54
CA VAL A 655 30.30 13.06 -4.96
C VAL A 655 30.50 13.45 -3.48
N LEU A 656 31.57 12.98 -2.83
CA LEU A 656 31.82 13.17 -1.39
C LEU A 656 32.93 14.21 -1.10
N GLN A 657 33.46 14.92 -2.08
CA GLN A 657 34.35 16.05 -1.77
C GLN A 657 33.52 17.22 -1.22
N PRO A 658 33.82 17.68 0.00
CA PRO A 658 33.23 18.92 0.50
C PRO A 658 33.67 20.05 -0.42
N LEU A 659 32.72 20.75 -0.99
CA LEU A 659 33.03 22.09 -1.56
C LEU A 659 33.49 22.95 -0.38
N GLU A 660 34.80 23.18 -0.31
CA GLU A 660 35.34 24.24 0.52
C GLU A 660 34.71 25.57 0.06
N LEU A 661 33.88 26.11 0.90
CA LEU A 661 33.38 27.45 0.78
C LEU A 661 34.57 28.40 0.97
N SER A 662 35.13 28.89 -0.12
CA SER A 662 35.89 30.16 -0.05
C SER A 662 34.89 31.26 0.29
N LEU A 663 34.99 31.75 1.51
CA LEU A 663 34.44 33.03 1.91
C LEU A 663 35.24 34.12 1.20
N GLU A 664 34.66 34.78 0.22
CA GLU A 664 34.88 36.17 -0.13
C GLU A 664 33.54 36.88 -0.29
#